data_6f227df184ac3ceee5734e125fef9a15
#
_entry.id   6f227df184ac3ceee5734e125fef9a15
#
_cell.length_a   1.000
_cell.length_b   1.000
_cell.length_c   1.000
_cell.angle_alpha   90.00
_cell.angle_beta   90.00
_cell.angle_gamma   90.00
#
_symmetry.space_group_name_H-M   'P 1'
#
loop_
_entity.id
_entity.type
_entity.pdbx_description
1 polymer ?
#
loop_
_entity_poly.entity_id
_entity_poly.type
_entity_poly.pdbx_seq_one_letter_code
_entity_poly.pdbx_strand_id
1 'polypeptide(L)'
;MIENKIHVAYGFHVNCYHSYRGDTNDNLGFGSDIRIIRKILDTLTEFNENGIPVKGTWDTENFFSLQKILPEYAPDIIEKMKERVEKYGDENIIMGYNNGALSAMTEDEFCESINLAITNPDGSGLNDIFGTCEKIVRPQEVMFTPSQVSLYNKLGIKALCLYYSCVPFDAFRTIIPRLSDEEAFNPVTYTYNGESMTIIPTYSNSDVCDAGCLRAWVKDLRKKQESGEINNDLFLFINMDADAIFWETIDLGKFTGKVANTDGIHGLVTEIADLPYIVFDTPGGYIKNHKPIGKIEFTHDTADGNFTGYASWSEKPFNRKIWTRIERARAMSKVTSKRDMLSPSFNNRVLLLSTTHFGLATPVLNIQREKTALELSDKVIADEITVMPKAKKITIHNITGSLLQCVQVEIKEKIADISCIKIEAKDLESFVAIPTADDNSSAYLMFKFKKNKKKYDIKINFDGECKKTTFKNLLETPRMSMMFSSNGNIAFVYCDGRKIGGYDFLQSYLTYGKKKFEFNNTGITPLSVGGNGEGVRITGEIHLPKEIKSGSYTFDFFKTDFSDAIFVRTTVDYPYTAETTSISTENSALGRYSDMNWKETVPFQITPTLDGDISVIKRNFMDDISSFRTQSFPECDEKNQKIDSFNHQLTGGFVGLYDENGGIIIANARQVLSSMAHCPMRLEKDKTVRMNPYGTYYGNQRHHFSRAKDEVLEAYTLVAAQGKSIAPSYNGSSETAVFGLYPMAKSGLSDIEKQEICAFADGALITTPENEIIAPFTDDNITLKDANADGIDEKDLKNPVLTGISGNLGKYITKGFKGIAHIITTQIKAK
;
A
#
# COMPACT_ATOMS: atom_id res chain seq x y z
N MET A 1 23.44 -13.21 -41.95
CA MET A 1 22.10 -12.90 -41.41
C MET A 1 22.20 -12.99 -39.88
N ILE A 2 21.69 -12.05 -39.17
CA ILE A 2 21.68 -12.08 -37.72
C ILE A 2 20.70 -13.18 -37.29
N GLU A 3 21.15 -14.11 -36.46
CA GLU A 3 20.36 -15.26 -36.00
C GLU A 3 19.42 -14.90 -34.84
N ASN A 4 19.67 -13.74 -34.15
CA ASN A 4 18.92 -13.33 -32.97
C ASN A 4 17.43 -13.10 -33.28
N LYS A 5 16.59 -13.50 -32.36
CA LYS A 5 15.13 -13.41 -32.42
C LYS A 5 14.56 -12.37 -31.45
N ILE A 6 13.33 -12.00 -31.67
CA ILE A 6 12.51 -11.25 -30.71
C ILE A 6 11.34 -12.14 -30.32
N HIS A 7 11.37 -12.58 -29.08
CA HIS A 7 10.28 -13.37 -28.51
C HIS A 7 9.22 -12.43 -27.98
N VAL A 8 7.98 -12.64 -28.38
CA VAL A 8 6.84 -11.85 -27.96
C VAL A 8 5.86 -12.72 -27.19
N ALA A 9 5.49 -12.30 -25.99
CA ALA A 9 4.51 -12.95 -25.14
C ALA A 9 3.37 -12.01 -24.80
N TYR A 10 2.16 -12.55 -24.74
CA TYR A 10 0.96 -11.84 -24.31
C TYR A 10 0.48 -12.40 -22.99
N GLY A 11 0.33 -11.53 -21.98
CA GLY A 11 -0.13 -11.86 -20.66
C GLY A 11 -1.49 -11.26 -20.35
N PHE A 12 -2.33 -12.04 -19.72
CA PHE A 12 -3.72 -11.71 -19.44
C PHE A 12 -3.98 -11.87 -17.95
N HIS A 13 -4.09 -10.73 -17.25
CA HIS A 13 -4.44 -10.71 -15.85
C HIS A 13 -5.94 -10.86 -15.69
N VAL A 14 -6.38 -12.04 -15.27
CA VAL A 14 -7.81 -12.35 -15.07
C VAL A 14 -8.18 -12.09 -13.61
N ASN A 15 -8.87 -11.00 -13.40
CA ASN A 15 -9.41 -10.61 -12.13
C ASN A 15 -10.85 -10.14 -12.32
N CYS A 16 -11.82 -11.02 -12.08
CA CYS A 16 -13.24 -10.73 -12.23
C CYS A 16 -13.77 -9.78 -11.16
N TYR A 17 -13.00 -8.72 -10.88
CA TYR A 17 -13.24 -7.76 -9.85
C TYR A 17 -14.54 -6.97 -10.06
N HIS A 18 -14.75 -6.50 -11.29
CA HIS A 18 -15.95 -5.75 -11.64
C HIS A 18 -17.20 -6.61 -11.57
N SER A 19 -17.06 -7.88 -11.93
CA SER A 19 -18.15 -8.86 -11.86
C SER A 19 -18.68 -9.06 -10.45
N TYR A 20 -17.86 -8.89 -9.43
CA TYR A 20 -18.27 -9.09 -8.05
C TYR A 20 -19.14 -7.97 -7.50
N ARG A 21 -19.35 -6.90 -8.25
CA ARG A 21 -20.31 -5.85 -7.87
C ARG A 21 -21.76 -6.31 -7.85
N GLY A 22 -22.07 -7.44 -8.43
CA GLY A 22 -23.42 -7.98 -8.52
C GLY A 22 -24.31 -7.18 -9.47
N ASP A 23 -23.73 -6.38 -10.32
CA ASP A 23 -24.43 -5.43 -11.17
C ASP A 23 -24.64 -5.93 -12.57
N THR A 24 -24.49 -7.25 -12.81
CA THR A 24 -25.00 -7.65 -13.90
C THR A 24 -24.76 -8.48 -14.99
N ASN A 25 -25.51 -8.60 -15.88
CA ASN A 25 -25.64 -9.20 -17.19
C ASN A 25 -25.23 -8.28 -18.34
N ASP A 26 -24.78 -7.10 -18.08
CA ASP A 26 -24.54 -6.22 -19.18
C ASP A 26 -23.12 -6.30 -19.69
N ASN A 27 -22.94 -5.73 -20.88
CA ASN A 27 -21.70 -5.79 -21.62
C ASN A 27 -20.61 -4.84 -21.13
N LEU A 28 -20.82 -4.12 -20.06
CA LEU A 28 -19.95 -3.04 -19.63
C LEU A 28 -19.42 -3.22 -18.19
N GLY A 29 -20.15 -3.94 -17.36
CA GLY A 29 -19.66 -4.36 -16.08
C GLY A 29 -19.20 -5.81 -16.16
N PHE A 30 -19.92 -6.63 -15.50
CA PHE A 30 -19.70 -8.08 -15.44
C PHE A 30 -19.58 -8.74 -16.81
N GLY A 31 -20.50 -8.45 -17.74
CA GLY A 31 -20.49 -9.06 -19.06
C GLY A 31 -19.32 -8.61 -19.92
N SER A 32 -18.77 -7.44 -19.67
CA SER A 32 -17.60 -6.94 -20.39
C SER A 32 -16.36 -7.78 -20.12
N ASP A 33 -16.08 -8.06 -18.86
CA ASP A 33 -14.93 -8.87 -18.45
C ASP A 33 -14.97 -10.22 -19.17
N ILE A 34 -16.07 -10.91 -19.06
CA ILE A 34 -16.28 -12.24 -19.66
C ILE A 34 -16.23 -12.20 -21.17
N ARG A 35 -16.84 -11.18 -21.79
CA ARG A 35 -16.84 -11.03 -23.24
C ARG A 35 -15.43 -10.83 -23.80
N ILE A 36 -14.64 -9.99 -23.18
CA ILE A 36 -13.27 -9.71 -23.62
C ILE A 36 -12.39 -10.93 -23.45
N ILE A 37 -12.46 -11.61 -22.29
CA ILE A 37 -11.71 -12.84 -22.06
C ILE A 37 -12.07 -13.93 -23.09
N ARG A 38 -13.36 -14.13 -23.37
CA ARG A 38 -13.78 -15.07 -24.45
C ARG A 38 -13.20 -14.68 -25.79
N LYS A 39 -13.26 -13.41 -26.14
CA LYS A 39 -12.71 -12.92 -27.40
C LYS A 39 -11.21 -13.17 -27.52
N ILE A 40 -10.46 -12.93 -26.44
CA ILE A 40 -9.03 -13.26 -26.41
C ILE A 40 -8.81 -14.75 -26.70
N LEU A 41 -9.49 -15.63 -25.95
CA LEU A 41 -9.35 -17.07 -26.11
C LEU A 41 -9.71 -17.54 -27.52
N ASP A 42 -10.84 -17.06 -28.06
CA ASP A 42 -11.30 -17.42 -29.39
C ASP A 42 -10.34 -16.92 -30.48
N THR A 43 -9.85 -15.69 -30.37
CA THR A 43 -8.89 -15.11 -31.31
C THR A 43 -7.55 -15.85 -31.33
N LEU A 44 -7.02 -16.15 -30.15
CA LEU A 44 -5.77 -16.91 -30.06
C LEU A 44 -5.93 -18.34 -30.63
N THR A 45 -7.07 -18.96 -30.41
CA THR A 45 -7.40 -20.28 -30.96
C THR A 45 -7.49 -20.23 -32.48
N GLU A 46 -8.19 -19.24 -33.05
CA GLU A 46 -8.28 -19.04 -34.49
C GLU A 46 -6.90 -18.87 -35.14
N PHE A 47 -5.98 -18.13 -34.54
CA PHE A 47 -4.61 -18.01 -35.03
C PHE A 47 -3.87 -19.34 -35.03
N ASN A 48 -4.00 -20.13 -33.97
CA ASN A 48 -3.35 -21.42 -33.89
C ASN A 48 -3.89 -22.40 -34.93
N GLU A 49 -5.21 -22.42 -35.18
CA GLU A 49 -5.84 -23.20 -36.21
C GLU A 49 -5.40 -22.80 -37.62
N ASN A 50 -5.07 -21.51 -37.82
CA ASN A 50 -4.52 -20.99 -39.06
C ASN A 50 -2.98 -21.08 -39.13
N GLY A 51 -2.34 -21.84 -38.24
CA GLY A 51 -0.89 -22.13 -38.28
C GLY A 51 0.01 -21.04 -37.68
N ILE A 52 -0.52 -20.05 -37.00
CA ILE A 52 0.26 -19.07 -36.25
C ILE A 52 0.37 -19.52 -34.80
N PRO A 53 1.57 -19.90 -34.29
CA PRO A 53 1.71 -20.56 -32.99
C PRO A 53 1.74 -19.56 -31.82
N VAL A 54 0.72 -18.71 -31.73
CA VAL A 54 0.60 -17.73 -30.66
C VAL A 54 0.16 -18.40 -29.36
N LYS A 55 0.73 -17.96 -28.22
CA LYS A 55 0.43 -18.49 -26.90
C LYS A 55 -0.07 -17.37 -25.98
N GLY A 56 -0.87 -17.74 -25.00
CA GLY A 56 -1.29 -16.88 -23.90
C GLY A 56 -0.56 -17.20 -22.62
N THR A 57 -0.29 -16.20 -21.82
CA THR A 57 0.16 -16.35 -20.42
C THR A 57 -0.94 -15.81 -19.52
N TRP A 58 -1.43 -16.65 -18.62
CA TRP A 58 -2.60 -16.35 -17.79
C TRP A 58 -2.20 -16.23 -16.32
N ASP A 59 -2.41 -15.08 -15.72
CA ASP A 59 -2.35 -14.87 -14.27
C ASP A 59 -3.77 -14.65 -13.76
N THR A 60 -4.38 -15.74 -13.27
CA THR A 60 -5.80 -15.78 -12.92
C THR A 60 -5.98 -15.82 -11.40
N GLU A 61 -6.79 -14.91 -10.90
CA GLU A 61 -7.17 -14.84 -9.50
C GLU A 61 -8.05 -16.05 -9.12
N ASN A 62 -7.72 -16.69 -7.99
CA ASN A 62 -8.31 -17.96 -7.59
C ASN A 62 -9.68 -17.82 -6.91
N PHE A 63 -9.82 -16.91 -5.92
CA PHE A 63 -10.97 -16.92 -5.02
C PHE A 63 -12.23 -16.37 -5.66
N PHE A 64 -12.16 -15.18 -6.26
CA PHE A 64 -13.34 -14.62 -6.92
C PHE A 64 -13.50 -15.15 -8.34
N SER A 65 -12.41 -15.19 -9.11
CA SER A 65 -12.48 -15.56 -10.52
C SER A 65 -12.69 -17.07 -10.70
N LEU A 66 -11.73 -17.91 -10.28
CA LEU A 66 -11.76 -19.34 -10.56
C LEU A 66 -12.74 -20.13 -9.66
N GLN A 67 -12.93 -19.70 -8.40
CA GLN A 67 -13.77 -20.43 -7.47
C GLN A 67 -15.25 -20.02 -7.53
N LYS A 68 -15.55 -18.79 -7.88
CA LYS A 68 -16.91 -18.24 -7.79
C LYS A 68 -17.47 -17.80 -9.13
N ILE A 69 -16.86 -16.79 -9.74
CA ILE A 69 -17.47 -16.07 -10.86
C ILE A 69 -17.46 -16.89 -12.15
N LEU A 70 -16.30 -17.40 -12.56
CA LEU A 70 -16.22 -18.17 -13.81
C LEU A 70 -17.01 -19.46 -13.75
N PRO A 71 -16.97 -20.28 -12.68
CA PRO A 71 -17.80 -21.49 -12.62
C PRO A 71 -19.30 -21.20 -12.69
N GLU A 72 -19.76 -20.10 -12.10
CA GLU A 72 -21.19 -19.76 -12.05
C GLU A 72 -21.68 -19.14 -13.37
N TYR A 73 -20.92 -18.23 -13.95
CA TYR A 73 -21.40 -17.40 -15.06
C TYR A 73 -20.74 -17.67 -16.42
N ALA A 74 -19.56 -18.27 -16.42
CA ALA A 74 -18.80 -18.49 -17.64
C ALA A 74 -17.88 -19.74 -17.57
N PRO A 75 -18.44 -20.94 -17.27
CA PRO A 75 -17.63 -22.16 -17.15
C PRO A 75 -16.89 -22.52 -18.45
N ASP A 76 -17.38 -22.08 -19.58
CA ASP A 76 -16.74 -22.25 -20.89
C ASP A 76 -15.37 -21.60 -20.98
N ILE A 77 -15.13 -20.52 -20.25
CA ILE A 77 -13.81 -19.86 -20.19
C ILE A 77 -12.78 -20.81 -19.57
N ILE A 78 -13.11 -21.46 -18.47
CA ILE A 78 -12.20 -22.39 -17.81
C ILE A 78 -11.86 -23.55 -18.75
N GLU A 79 -12.86 -24.10 -19.43
CA GLU A 79 -12.66 -25.22 -20.37
C GLU A 79 -11.81 -24.79 -21.57
N LYS A 80 -12.05 -23.62 -22.13
CA LYS A 80 -11.21 -23.05 -23.20
C LYS A 80 -9.77 -22.81 -22.75
N MET A 81 -9.56 -22.30 -21.55
CA MET A 81 -8.22 -22.11 -20.99
C MET A 81 -7.50 -23.46 -20.82
N LYS A 82 -8.18 -24.51 -20.32
CA LYS A 82 -7.63 -25.85 -20.22
C LYS A 82 -7.21 -26.40 -21.59
N GLU A 83 -8.11 -26.31 -22.56
CA GLU A 83 -7.81 -26.74 -23.93
C GLU A 83 -6.58 -26.02 -24.50
N ARG A 84 -6.46 -24.72 -24.25
CA ARG A 84 -5.31 -23.95 -24.75
C ARG A 84 -4.01 -24.32 -24.07
N VAL A 85 -4.02 -24.60 -22.79
CA VAL A 85 -2.85 -25.12 -22.05
C VAL A 85 -2.39 -26.45 -22.63
N GLU A 86 -3.32 -27.37 -22.83
CA GLU A 86 -3.01 -28.73 -23.33
C GLU A 86 -2.58 -28.74 -24.80
N LYS A 87 -3.28 -27.99 -25.65
CA LYS A 87 -3.17 -28.12 -27.10
C LYS A 87 -2.20 -27.13 -27.73
N TYR A 88 -2.15 -25.90 -27.19
CA TYR A 88 -1.40 -24.81 -27.79
C TYR A 88 -0.23 -24.31 -26.95
N GLY A 89 -0.08 -24.82 -25.72
CA GLY A 89 1.05 -24.50 -24.84
C GLY A 89 0.95 -23.13 -24.18
N ASP A 90 -0.27 -22.69 -23.88
CA ASP A 90 -0.48 -21.56 -23.01
C ASP A 90 0.09 -21.85 -21.61
N GLU A 91 0.53 -20.84 -20.90
CA GLU A 91 1.04 -20.94 -19.54
C GLU A 91 0.13 -20.28 -18.50
N ASN A 92 0.00 -20.92 -17.35
CA ASN A 92 -0.54 -20.28 -16.15
C ASN A 92 0.62 -19.86 -15.24
N ILE A 93 0.65 -18.60 -14.84
CA ILE A 93 1.59 -18.05 -13.85
C ILE A 93 0.83 -17.65 -12.59
N ILE A 94 1.54 -17.50 -11.48
CA ILE A 94 0.97 -17.38 -10.16
C ILE A 94 0.76 -15.90 -9.81
N MET A 95 -0.36 -15.59 -9.16
CA MET A 95 -0.50 -14.40 -8.32
C MET A 95 -0.90 -14.81 -6.89
N GLY A 96 -0.93 -13.89 -5.96
CA GLY A 96 -1.38 -14.21 -4.60
C GLY A 96 -2.86 -14.60 -4.55
N TYR A 97 -3.19 -15.58 -3.71
CA TYR A 97 -4.57 -16.02 -3.49
C TYR A 97 -5.47 -14.84 -3.12
N ASN A 98 -6.66 -14.76 -3.72
CA ASN A 98 -7.61 -13.66 -3.51
C ASN A 98 -7.00 -12.26 -3.75
N ASN A 99 -6.26 -12.07 -4.81
CA ASN A 99 -5.57 -10.80 -5.06
C ASN A 99 -4.73 -10.34 -3.86
N GLY A 100 -3.93 -11.23 -3.30
CA GLY A 100 -3.23 -11.03 -2.04
C GLY A 100 -2.31 -9.81 -2.02
N ALA A 101 -2.42 -8.98 -0.98
CA ALA A 101 -1.54 -7.85 -0.71
C ALA A 101 -0.20 -8.35 -0.14
N LEU A 102 0.60 -9.00 -0.98
CA LEU A 102 1.76 -9.80 -0.57
C LEU A 102 2.79 -9.04 0.27
N SER A 103 3.05 -7.77 -0.03
CA SER A 103 4.02 -6.96 0.73
C SER A 103 3.56 -6.59 2.14
N ALA A 104 2.28 -6.76 2.43
CA ALA A 104 1.69 -6.48 3.73
C ALA A 104 1.38 -7.74 4.55
N MET A 105 1.80 -8.89 4.07
CA MET A 105 1.64 -10.18 4.74
C MET A 105 2.83 -10.49 5.64
N THR A 106 2.58 -11.24 6.72
CA THR A 106 3.66 -11.90 7.47
C THR A 106 4.24 -13.03 6.62
N GLU A 107 5.40 -13.59 7.02
CA GLU A 107 6.04 -14.70 6.30
C GLU A 107 5.07 -15.88 6.07
N ASP A 108 4.37 -16.30 7.12
CA ASP A 108 3.44 -17.43 7.05
C ASP A 108 2.24 -17.12 6.16
N GLU A 109 1.64 -15.92 6.28
CA GLU A 109 0.52 -15.46 5.45
C GLU A 109 0.92 -15.37 3.97
N PHE A 110 2.13 -14.88 3.69
CA PHE A 110 2.69 -14.81 2.34
C PHE A 110 2.85 -16.20 1.72
N CYS A 111 3.51 -17.11 2.45
CA CYS A 111 3.72 -18.47 1.98
C CYS A 111 2.40 -19.19 1.72
N GLU A 112 1.43 -19.03 2.60
CA GLU A 112 0.11 -19.62 2.44
C GLU A 112 -0.65 -19.02 1.25
N SER A 113 -0.60 -17.70 1.06
CA SER A 113 -1.24 -17.05 -0.10
C SER A 113 -0.71 -17.60 -1.44
N ILE A 114 0.58 -17.81 -1.55
CA ILE A 114 1.18 -18.40 -2.76
C ILE A 114 0.81 -19.91 -2.89
N ASN A 115 0.83 -20.65 -1.80
CA ASN A 115 0.47 -22.08 -1.82
C ASN A 115 -0.99 -22.28 -2.22
N LEU A 116 -1.91 -21.51 -1.63
CA LEU A 116 -3.35 -21.57 -1.96
C LEU A 116 -3.64 -21.17 -3.41
N ALA A 117 -2.84 -20.29 -3.99
CA ALA A 117 -2.96 -19.96 -5.41
C ALA A 117 -2.54 -21.13 -6.31
N ILE A 118 -1.61 -21.97 -5.87
CA ILE A 118 -1.14 -23.13 -6.64
C ILE A 118 -2.08 -24.31 -6.46
N THR A 119 -2.43 -24.62 -5.20
CA THR A 119 -3.31 -25.73 -4.82
C THR A 119 -4.06 -25.36 -3.55
N ASN A 120 -5.37 -25.57 -3.51
CA ASN A 120 -6.15 -25.28 -2.32
C ASN A 120 -7.26 -26.31 -2.06
N PRO A 121 -7.78 -26.37 -0.82
CA PRO A 121 -8.81 -27.35 -0.46
C PRO A 121 -10.12 -27.23 -1.24
N ASP A 122 -10.40 -26.07 -1.81
CA ASP A 122 -11.61 -25.81 -2.60
C ASP A 122 -11.47 -26.24 -4.07
N GLY A 123 -10.28 -26.74 -4.47
CA GLY A 123 -10.02 -27.19 -5.82
C GLY A 123 -9.92 -26.07 -6.86
N SER A 124 -9.66 -24.85 -6.42
CA SER A 124 -9.55 -23.66 -7.28
C SER A 124 -8.10 -23.18 -7.48
N GLY A 125 -7.13 -23.95 -7.02
CA GLY A 125 -5.73 -23.70 -7.30
C GLY A 125 -5.40 -23.93 -8.78
N LEU A 126 -4.36 -23.26 -9.28
CA LEU A 126 -3.97 -23.40 -10.70
C LEU A 126 -3.66 -24.85 -11.07
N ASN A 127 -2.96 -25.60 -10.20
CA ASN A 127 -2.70 -27.01 -10.43
C ASN A 127 -3.97 -27.86 -10.33
N ASP A 128 -4.91 -27.47 -9.45
CA ASP A 128 -6.16 -28.22 -9.29
C ASP A 128 -7.03 -28.13 -10.54
N ILE A 129 -7.04 -26.98 -11.20
CA ILE A 129 -7.85 -26.72 -12.38
C ILE A 129 -7.12 -27.10 -13.67
N PHE A 130 -5.87 -26.68 -13.83
CA PHE A 130 -5.12 -26.79 -15.07
C PHE A 130 -4.05 -27.89 -15.07
N GLY A 131 -3.88 -28.60 -13.95
CA GLY A 131 -2.88 -29.66 -13.80
C GLY A 131 -1.44 -29.16 -13.63
N THR A 132 -1.16 -27.94 -14.02
CA THR A 132 0.20 -27.34 -13.94
C THR A 132 0.13 -25.82 -13.90
N CYS A 133 1.15 -25.23 -13.29
CA CYS A 133 1.46 -23.78 -13.42
C CYS A 133 2.97 -23.58 -13.44
N GLU A 134 3.42 -22.56 -14.13
CA GLU A 134 4.82 -22.17 -14.06
C GLU A 134 5.13 -21.49 -12.71
N LYS A 135 6.34 -21.76 -12.21
CA LYS A 135 6.82 -21.16 -10.94
C LYS A 135 7.31 -19.72 -11.17
N ILE A 136 6.45 -18.94 -11.77
CA ILE A 136 6.63 -17.52 -12.05
C ILE A 136 5.49 -16.79 -11.38
N VAL A 137 5.80 -15.68 -10.69
CA VAL A 137 4.78 -14.86 -10.02
C VAL A 137 4.70 -13.50 -10.68
N ARG A 138 3.49 -13.08 -11.00
CA ARG A 138 3.15 -11.68 -11.20
C ARG A 138 2.45 -11.21 -9.92
N PRO A 139 3.14 -10.44 -9.05
CA PRO A 139 2.52 -9.98 -7.82
C PRO A 139 1.32 -9.08 -8.13
N GLN A 140 0.23 -9.26 -7.41
CA GLN A 140 -0.95 -8.40 -7.54
C GLN A 140 -0.57 -6.95 -7.24
N GLU A 141 -1.05 -6.01 -8.04
CA GLU A 141 -0.70 -4.59 -7.96
C GLU A 141 0.82 -4.33 -7.98
N VAL A 142 1.56 -5.23 -8.59
CA VAL A 142 3.03 -5.18 -8.68
C VAL A 142 3.70 -5.00 -7.31
N MET A 143 3.07 -5.47 -6.23
CA MET A 143 3.57 -5.34 -4.87
C MET A 143 4.78 -6.22 -4.63
N PHE A 144 5.92 -5.61 -4.48
CA PHE A 144 7.17 -6.29 -4.20
C PHE A 144 7.99 -5.54 -3.15
N THR A 145 8.55 -6.28 -2.22
CA THR A 145 9.54 -5.79 -1.25
C THR A 145 10.75 -6.72 -1.22
N PRO A 146 11.97 -6.19 -1.01
CA PRO A 146 13.21 -6.97 -1.09
C PRO A 146 13.24 -8.26 -0.26
N SER A 147 12.71 -8.25 0.95
CA SER A 147 12.67 -9.42 1.83
C SER A 147 11.83 -10.59 1.29
N GLN A 148 11.00 -10.37 0.29
CA GLN A 148 10.23 -11.45 -0.34
C GLN A 148 11.09 -12.42 -1.15
N VAL A 149 12.30 -12.04 -1.56
CA VAL A 149 13.19 -12.91 -2.36
C VAL A 149 13.42 -14.25 -1.68
N SER A 150 13.76 -14.27 -0.39
CA SER A 150 13.97 -15.50 0.36
C SER A 150 12.73 -16.38 0.42
N LEU A 151 11.54 -15.77 0.56
CA LEU A 151 10.29 -16.50 0.62
C LEU A 151 9.89 -17.07 -0.74
N TYR A 152 10.06 -16.33 -1.81
CA TYR A 152 9.85 -16.84 -3.16
C TYR A 152 10.79 -18.02 -3.45
N ASN A 153 12.07 -17.91 -3.10
CA ASN A 153 13.03 -19.00 -3.25
C ASN A 153 12.63 -20.24 -2.45
N LYS A 154 12.21 -20.06 -1.18
CA LYS A 154 11.70 -21.14 -0.31
C LYS A 154 10.50 -21.88 -0.93
N LEU A 155 9.66 -21.18 -1.69
CA LEU A 155 8.50 -21.73 -2.39
C LEU A 155 8.83 -22.29 -3.78
N GLY A 156 10.11 -22.22 -4.20
CA GLY A 156 10.56 -22.69 -5.50
C GLY A 156 10.15 -21.80 -6.67
N ILE A 157 9.80 -20.53 -6.40
CA ILE A 157 9.51 -19.56 -7.45
C ILE A 157 10.82 -19.21 -8.16
N LYS A 158 10.78 -19.18 -9.50
CA LYS A 158 11.95 -19.00 -10.35
C LYS A 158 12.11 -17.57 -10.85
N ALA A 159 10.98 -16.87 -11.04
CA ALA A 159 10.99 -15.52 -11.58
C ALA A 159 9.78 -14.70 -11.13
N LEU A 160 9.92 -13.38 -11.18
CA LEU A 160 8.86 -12.39 -10.96
C LEU A 160 8.68 -11.54 -12.20
N CYS A 161 7.42 -11.28 -12.57
CA CYS A 161 7.06 -10.33 -13.62
C CYS A 161 6.77 -8.97 -12.98
N LEU A 162 7.58 -7.96 -13.28
CA LEU A 162 7.41 -6.60 -12.78
C LEU A 162 7.43 -5.62 -13.95
N TYR A 163 6.58 -4.61 -13.91
CA TYR A 163 6.49 -3.63 -14.98
C TYR A 163 7.76 -2.79 -15.08
N TYR A 164 8.30 -2.75 -16.29
CA TYR A 164 9.32 -1.81 -16.78
C TYR A 164 8.68 -0.95 -17.87
N SER A 165 7.70 -0.17 -17.50
CA SER A 165 6.81 0.56 -18.39
C SER A 165 7.09 2.05 -18.35
N CYS A 166 6.86 2.75 -19.47
CA CYS A 166 6.91 4.21 -19.55
C CYS A 166 5.74 4.91 -18.81
N VAL A 167 4.76 4.13 -18.37
CA VAL A 167 3.64 4.64 -17.58
C VAL A 167 3.93 4.62 -16.07
N PRO A 168 3.05 5.25 -15.29
CA PRO A 168 3.21 5.43 -13.86
C PRO A 168 3.44 4.17 -13.03
N PHE A 169 3.17 3.03 -13.58
CA PHE A 169 3.31 1.74 -12.91
C PHE A 169 4.70 1.13 -12.95
N ASP A 170 5.65 1.83 -13.56
CA ASP A 170 7.01 1.34 -13.69
C ASP A 170 7.64 1.12 -12.31
N ALA A 171 7.61 -0.11 -11.84
CA ALA A 171 8.32 -0.55 -10.65
C ALA A 171 9.83 -0.28 -10.75
N PHE A 172 10.34 -0.13 -11.96
CA PHE A 172 11.73 0.04 -12.27
C PHE A 172 12.17 1.50 -12.46
N ARG A 173 11.30 2.47 -12.31
CA ARG A 173 11.71 3.89 -12.36
C ARG A 173 12.82 4.23 -11.37
N THR A 174 12.90 3.44 -10.31
CA THR A 174 13.87 3.57 -9.25
C THR A 174 15.01 2.59 -9.33
N ILE A 175 15.07 1.77 -10.37
CA ILE A 175 16.23 0.90 -10.60
C ILE A 175 17.43 1.74 -10.98
N ILE A 176 18.54 1.42 -10.34
CA ILE A 176 19.84 2.03 -10.59
C ILE A 176 20.92 0.94 -10.74
N PRO A 177 21.69 1.00 -11.80
CA PRO A 177 21.54 1.87 -12.96
C PRO A 177 20.25 1.56 -13.76
N ARG A 178 19.80 2.51 -14.58
CA ARG A 178 18.74 2.22 -15.55
C ARG A 178 19.19 1.11 -16.47
N LEU A 179 18.27 0.21 -16.83
CA LEU A 179 18.56 -0.88 -17.74
C LEU A 179 18.99 -0.35 -19.11
N SER A 180 20.01 -0.96 -19.70
CA SER A 180 20.29 -0.83 -21.12
C SER A 180 19.13 -1.41 -21.93
N ASP A 181 19.03 -1.05 -23.20
CA ASP A 181 17.98 -1.60 -24.07
C ASP A 181 18.03 -3.14 -24.13
N GLU A 182 19.21 -3.72 -24.08
CA GLU A 182 19.37 -5.17 -24.07
C GLU A 182 18.86 -5.80 -22.77
N GLU A 183 19.10 -5.18 -21.62
CA GLU A 183 18.62 -5.63 -20.31
C GLU A 183 17.13 -5.39 -20.16
N ALA A 184 16.60 -4.28 -20.70
CA ALA A 184 15.20 -3.95 -20.60
C ALA A 184 14.27 -4.96 -21.29
N PHE A 185 14.79 -5.67 -22.30
CA PHE A 185 14.06 -6.71 -23.02
C PHE A 185 14.63 -8.11 -22.74
N ASN A 186 15.13 -8.32 -21.55
CA ASN A 186 15.62 -9.62 -21.11
C ASN A 186 15.38 -9.82 -19.61
N PRO A 187 15.33 -11.05 -19.11
CA PRO A 187 15.36 -11.30 -17.68
C PRO A 187 16.65 -10.74 -17.07
N VAL A 188 16.51 -10.12 -15.90
CA VAL A 188 17.61 -9.57 -15.12
C VAL A 188 17.65 -10.19 -13.73
N THR A 189 18.78 -10.09 -13.04
CA THR A 189 18.94 -10.67 -11.70
C THR A 189 18.82 -9.58 -10.63
N TYR A 190 17.99 -9.81 -9.66
CA TYR A 190 17.97 -9.07 -8.40
C TYR A 190 18.58 -9.94 -7.29
N THR A 191 19.42 -9.36 -6.45
CA THR A 191 20.03 -10.05 -5.31
C THR A 191 19.77 -9.28 -4.02
N TYR A 192 19.26 -9.98 -3.02
CA TYR A 192 19.03 -9.48 -1.69
C TYR A 192 19.53 -10.46 -0.64
N ASN A 193 20.34 -10.00 0.31
CA ASN A 193 20.95 -10.82 1.36
C ASN A 193 21.63 -12.13 0.87
N GLY A 194 22.24 -12.06 -0.30
CA GLY A 194 22.94 -13.20 -0.91
C GLY A 194 22.07 -14.18 -1.67
N GLU A 195 20.75 -13.99 -1.67
CA GLU A 195 19.81 -14.75 -2.47
C GLU A 195 19.39 -13.97 -3.71
N SER A 196 19.25 -14.67 -4.82
CA SER A 196 18.93 -14.05 -6.12
C SER A 196 17.56 -14.46 -6.62
N MET A 197 16.91 -13.56 -7.35
CA MET A 197 15.66 -13.76 -8.04
C MET A 197 15.76 -13.24 -9.47
N THR A 198 15.21 -13.98 -10.41
CA THR A 198 15.07 -13.53 -11.79
C THR A 198 13.88 -12.59 -11.88
N ILE A 199 14.07 -11.42 -12.45
CA ILE A 199 13.02 -10.44 -12.73
C ILE A 199 12.80 -10.36 -14.23
N ILE A 200 11.57 -10.48 -14.67
CA ILE A 200 11.17 -10.36 -16.07
C ILE A 200 10.55 -8.96 -16.25
N PRO A 201 11.22 -8.06 -16.96
CA PRO A 201 10.64 -6.78 -17.34
C PRO A 201 9.36 -6.99 -18.15
N THR A 202 8.27 -6.35 -17.72
CA THR A 202 6.94 -6.51 -18.26
C THR A 202 6.42 -5.16 -18.76
N TYR A 203 5.66 -5.15 -19.81
CA TYR A 203 5.19 -3.95 -20.49
C TYR A 203 3.67 -3.90 -20.53
N SER A 204 3.12 -2.71 -20.63
CA SER A 204 1.69 -2.46 -20.72
C SER A 204 1.26 -2.05 -22.13
N ASN A 205 -0.04 -1.90 -22.32
CA ASN A 205 -0.60 -1.34 -23.55
C ASN A 205 -0.10 0.09 -23.85
N SER A 206 0.22 0.86 -22.82
CA SER A 206 0.71 2.23 -23.00
C SER A 206 2.06 2.26 -23.71
N ASP A 207 2.91 1.27 -23.45
CA ASP A 207 4.22 1.13 -24.10
C ASP A 207 4.05 0.84 -25.60
N VAL A 208 3.08 -0.02 -25.94
CA VAL A 208 2.72 -0.27 -27.34
C VAL A 208 2.24 1.01 -28.03
N CYS A 209 1.39 1.80 -27.32
CA CYS A 209 0.90 3.07 -27.84
C CYS A 209 2.00 4.11 -28.03
N ASP A 210 2.94 4.20 -27.09
CA ASP A 210 4.06 5.13 -27.15
C ASP A 210 5.03 4.80 -28.29
N ALA A 211 5.21 3.51 -28.58
CA ALA A 211 5.95 3.05 -29.73
C ALA A 211 5.20 3.26 -31.08
N GLY A 212 3.97 3.71 -31.02
CA GLY A 212 3.09 3.92 -32.18
C GLY A 212 2.28 2.68 -32.57
N CYS A 213 2.87 1.51 -32.62
CA CYS A 213 2.23 0.20 -32.72
C CYS A 213 3.27 -0.90 -32.44
N LEU A 214 2.80 -2.12 -32.22
CA LEU A 214 3.70 -3.25 -31.92
C LEU A 214 4.68 -3.53 -33.07
N ARG A 215 4.22 -3.45 -34.32
CA ARG A 215 5.11 -3.64 -35.48
C ARG A 215 6.24 -2.61 -35.53
N ALA A 216 5.97 -1.35 -35.25
CA ALA A 216 6.98 -0.31 -35.20
C ALA A 216 8.02 -0.59 -34.09
N TRP A 217 7.54 -0.99 -32.94
CA TRP A 217 8.40 -1.31 -31.79
C TRP A 217 9.36 -2.46 -32.07
N VAL A 218 8.84 -3.62 -32.52
CA VAL A 218 9.72 -4.76 -32.82
C VAL A 218 10.65 -4.51 -34.00
N LYS A 219 10.27 -3.66 -34.97
CA LYS A 219 11.17 -3.22 -36.05
C LYS A 219 12.29 -2.31 -35.54
N ASP A 220 12.03 -1.48 -34.56
CA ASP A 220 13.06 -0.64 -33.96
C ASP A 220 14.06 -1.49 -33.17
N LEU A 221 13.58 -2.41 -32.35
CA LEU A 221 14.41 -3.40 -31.66
C LEU A 221 15.25 -4.24 -32.66
N ARG A 222 14.65 -4.63 -33.77
CA ARG A 222 15.38 -5.37 -34.83
C ARG A 222 16.50 -4.55 -35.43
N LYS A 223 16.31 -3.27 -35.70
CA LYS A 223 17.37 -2.37 -36.16
C LYS A 223 18.54 -2.29 -35.18
N LYS A 224 18.27 -2.26 -33.87
CA LYS A 224 19.32 -2.28 -32.84
C LYS A 224 20.08 -3.59 -32.81
N GLN A 225 19.42 -4.73 -33.07
CA GLN A 225 20.12 -6.00 -33.28
C GLN A 225 20.97 -5.95 -34.58
N GLU A 226 20.48 -5.38 -35.66
CA GLU A 226 21.17 -5.27 -36.95
C GLU A 226 22.35 -4.31 -36.90
N SER A 227 22.29 -3.28 -36.09
CA SER A 227 23.43 -2.35 -35.88
C SER A 227 24.50 -2.91 -34.94
N GLY A 228 24.24 -4.02 -34.23
CA GLY A 228 25.11 -4.57 -33.19
C GLY A 228 25.02 -3.84 -31.84
N GLU A 229 24.06 -2.96 -31.69
CA GLU A 229 23.78 -2.32 -30.38
C GLU A 229 23.24 -3.35 -29.38
N ILE A 230 22.46 -4.32 -29.85
CA ILE A 230 21.94 -5.46 -29.11
C ILE A 230 22.44 -6.74 -29.75
N ASN A 231 23.03 -7.65 -28.98
CA ASN A 231 23.66 -8.86 -29.48
C ASN A 231 22.96 -10.17 -29.06
N ASN A 232 21.84 -10.07 -28.31
CA ASN A 232 21.10 -11.21 -27.80
C ASN A 232 19.70 -11.31 -28.40
N ASP A 233 19.06 -12.45 -28.19
CA ASP A 233 17.61 -12.54 -28.31
C ASP A 233 16.94 -11.58 -27.36
N LEU A 234 15.74 -11.14 -27.69
CA LEU A 234 14.96 -10.22 -26.86
C LEU A 234 13.64 -10.88 -26.46
N PHE A 235 13.14 -10.51 -25.29
CA PHE A 235 11.86 -10.94 -24.78
C PHE A 235 10.95 -9.74 -24.49
N LEU A 236 9.91 -9.59 -25.27
CA LEU A 236 8.89 -8.55 -25.11
C LEU A 236 7.64 -9.17 -24.52
N PHE A 237 7.45 -9.02 -23.22
CA PHE A 237 6.28 -9.50 -22.51
C PHE A 237 5.29 -8.36 -22.27
N ILE A 238 4.15 -8.40 -22.96
CA ILE A 238 3.05 -7.44 -22.84
C ILE A 238 1.98 -8.08 -21.97
N ASN A 239 1.78 -7.55 -20.76
CA ASN A 239 0.79 -8.05 -19.80
C ASN A 239 -0.09 -6.91 -19.31
N MET A 240 -1.38 -7.18 -19.15
CA MET A 240 -2.35 -6.28 -18.55
C MET A 240 -3.66 -6.99 -18.24
N ASP A 241 -4.60 -6.26 -17.63
CA ASP A 241 -5.91 -6.78 -17.28
C ASP A 241 -6.63 -7.37 -18.50
N ALA A 242 -7.13 -8.59 -18.34
CA ALA A 242 -7.80 -9.32 -19.41
C ALA A 242 -9.16 -8.73 -19.81
N ASP A 243 -9.73 -7.88 -18.95
CA ASP A 243 -10.96 -7.12 -19.22
C ASP A 243 -10.71 -5.77 -19.90
N ALA A 244 -9.44 -5.44 -20.15
CA ALA A 244 -9.10 -4.19 -20.79
C ALA A 244 -9.62 -4.12 -22.23
N ILE A 245 -10.32 -3.05 -22.56
CA ILE A 245 -10.84 -2.77 -23.93
C ILE A 245 -9.73 -2.81 -24.99
N PHE A 246 -8.47 -2.64 -24.57
CA PHE A 246 -7.30 -2.78 -25.44
C PHE A 246 -7.24 -4.13 -26.18
N TRP A 247 -7.73 -5.20 -25.56
CA TRP A 247 -7.78 -6.55 -26.14
C TRP A 247 -8.97 -6.73 -27.09
N GLU A 248 -9.96 -5.85 -26.98
CA GLU A 248 -11.13 -5.80 -27.85
C GLU A 248 -10.96 -4.74 -28.92
N THR A 249 -11.50 -4.98 -30.09
CA THR A 249 -11.47 -4.04 -31.18
C THR A 249 -12.16 -2.72 -30.82
N ILE A 250 -11.44 -1.62 -30.90
CA ILE A 250 -12.03 -0.28 -30.94
C ILE A 250 -11.84 0.23 -32.38
N ASP A 251 -12.89 0.29 -33.16
CA ASP A 251 -12.82 0.81 -34.55
C ASP A 251 -12.66 2.33 -34.57
N LEU A 252 -11.51 2.80 -34.13
CA LEU A 252 -11.12 4.23 -34.16
C LEU A 252 -10.08 4.54 -35.22
N GLY A 253 -9.53 3.54 -35.88
CA GLY A 253 -8.46 3.68 -36.87
C GLY A 253 -8.81 4.58 -38.03
N LYS A 254 -10.10 4.67 -38.39
CA LYS A 254 -10.58 5.55 -39.48
C LYS A 254 -10.48 7.04 -39.13
N PHE A 255 -10.45 7.39 -37.85
CA PHE A 255 -10.49 8.79 -37.41
C PHE A 255 -9.16 9.35 -36.92
N THR A 256 -8.26 8.54 -36.46
CA THR A 256 -7.07 9.03 -35.74
C THR A 256 -5.74 8.66 -36.35
N GLY A 257 -5.65 7.71 -37.25
CA GLY A 257 -4.43 7.34 -38.00
C GLY A 257 -3.17 7.02 -37.20
N LYS A 258 -3.22 7.23 -35.90
CA LYS A 258 -2.10 7.08 -34.97
C LYS A 258 -2.47 6.30 -33.70
N VAL A 259 -3.61 5.65 -33.66
CA VAL A 259 -4.01 4.88 -32.48
C VAL A 259 -3.44 3.48 -32.63
N ALA A 260 -2.50 3.16 -31.77
CA ALA A 260 -1.96 1.81 -31.68
C ALA A 260 -3.08 0.83 -31.38
N ASN A 261 -3.09 -0.27 -32.13
CA ASN A 261 -3.96 -1.41 -31.89
C ASN A 261 -5.46 -1.11 -31.89
N THR A 262 -5.97 -0.76 -33.06
CA THR A 262 -7.42 -0.60 -33.27
C THR A 262 -8.18 -1.92 -33.39
N ASP A 263 -7.48 -3.05 -33.51
CA ASP A 263 -8.03 -4.38 -33.75
C ASP A 263 -7.77 -5.38 -32.60
N GLY A 264 -7.48 -4.87 -31.40
CA GLY A 264 -7.30 -5.67 -30.19
C GLY A 264 -6.20 -6.70 -30.31
N ILE A 265 -6.38 -7.86 -29.69
CA ILE A 265 -5.40 -8.96 -29.74
C ILE A 265 -5.20 -9.49 -31.16
N HIS A 266 -6.25 -9.46 -32.01
CA HIS A 266 -6.13 -9.83 -33.40
C HIS A 266 -5.12 -8.94 -34.16
N GLY A 267 -5.22 -7.63 -33.97
CA GLY A 267 -4.28 -6.67 -34.55
C GLY A 267 -2.85 -6.86 -34.06
N LEU A 268 -2.66 -7.04 -32.77
CA LEU A 268 -1.33 -7.24 -32.15
C LEU A 268 -0.62 -8.47 -32.74
N VAL A 269 -1.32 -9.56 -32.93
CA VAL A 269 -0.73 -10.76 -33.53
C VAL A 269 -0.48 -10.56 -35.03
N THR A 270 -1.46 -10.05 -35.76
CA THR A 270 -1.37 -9.85 -37.21
C THR A 270 -0.24 -8.89 -37.60
N GLU A 271 -0.02 -7.83 -36.80
CA GLU A 271 1.04 -6.84 -37.06
C GLU A 271 2.45 -7.43 -37.13
N ILE A 272 2.69 -8.57 -36.49
CA ILE A 272 4.04 -9.12 -36.35
C ILE A 272 4.20 -10.56 -36.85
N ALA A 273 3.11 -11.28 -37.13
CA ALA A 273 3.15 -12.70 -37.46
C ALA A 273 3.92 -13.01 -38.76
N ASP A 274 3.99 -12.05 -39.70
CA ASP A 274 4.72 -12.18 -40.97
C ASP A 274 6.24 -11.90 -40.84
N LEU A 275 6.71 -11.47 -39.70
CA LEU A 275 8.11 -11.08 -39.51
C LEU A 275 8.96 -12.31 -39.10
N PRO A 276 9.99 -12.68 -39.90
CA PRO A 276 10.70 -13.95 -39.75
C PRO A 276 11.59 -14.04 -38.51
N TYR A 277 11.80 -12.93 -37.83
CA TYR A 277 12.57 -12.84 -36.61
C TYR A 277 11.72 -12.84 -35.33
N ILE A 278 10.40 -12.90 -35.48
CA ILE A 278 9.47 -13.00 -34.33
C ILE A 278 9.26 -14.47 -33.94
N VAL A 279 9.22 -14.70 -32.64
CA VAL A 279 8.83 -15.97 -32.02
C VAL A 279 7.75 -15.67 -30.99
N PHE A 280 6.59 -16.30 -31.12
CA PHE A 280 5.57 -16.25 -30.06
C PHE A 280 5.98 -17.22 -28.95
N ASP A 281 6.17 -16.70 -27.75
CA ASP A 281 6.68 -17.46 -26.62
C ASP A 281 5.87 -17.16 -25.34
N THR A 282 6.33 -17.69 -24.22
CA THR A 282 5.80 -17.47 -22.88
C THR A 282 6.94 -17.13 -21.93
N PRO A 283 6.70 -16.51 -20.77
CA PRO A 283 7.75 -16.25 -19.79
C PRO A 283 8.51 -17.50 -19.37
N GLY A 284 7.81 -18.60 -19.07
CA GLY A 284 8.43 -19.86 -18.70
C GLY A 284 9.22 -20.51 -19.86
N GLY A 285 8.67 -20.45 -21.08
CA GLY A 285 9.36 -20.90 -22.29
C GLY A 285 10.66 -20.17 -22.52
N TYR A 286 10.64 -18.83 -22.36
CA TYR A 286 11.83 -18.00 -22.56
C TYR A 286 12.92 -18.25 -21.51
N ILE A 287 12.59 -18.13 -20.20
CA ILE A 287 13.60 -18.29 -19.13
C ILE A 287 14.20 -19.69 -19.03
N LYS A 288 13.53 -20.69 -19.59
CA LYS A 288 14.05 -22.06 -19.68
C LYS A 288 15.29 -22.13 -20.57
N ASN A 289 15.34 -21.32 -21.60
CA ASN A 289 16.39 -21.35 -22.62
C ASN A 289 17.34 -20.13 -22.54
N HIS A 290 16.95 -19.06 -21.86
CA HIS A 290 17.71 -17.82 -21.76
C HIS A 290 18.00 -17.45 -20.31
N LYS A 291 19.26 -17.18 -20.02
CA LYS A 291 19.70 -16.77 -18.69
C LYS A 291 19.51 -15.26 -18.51
N PRO A 292 19.31 -14.77 -17.29
CA PRO A 292 19.33 -13.34 -17.01
C PRO A 292 20.66 -12.71 -17.44
N ILE A 293 20.60 -11.50 -18.04
CA ILE A 293 21.77 -10.86 -18.63
C ILE A 293 22.30 -9.66 -17.83
N GLY A 294 21.51 -9.11 -16.94
CA GLY A 294 21.88 -7.94 -16.15
C GLY A 294 21.61 -8.11 -14.68
N LYS A 295 21.94 -7.08 -13.91
CA LYS A 295 21.69 -7.00 -12.47
C LYS A 295 21.01 -5.69 -12.15
N ILE A 296 20.06 -5.75 -11.24
CA ILE A 296 19.30 -4.58 -10.78
C ILE A 296 19.34 -4.45 -9.26
N GLU A 297 19.09 -3.23 -8.80
CA GLU A 297 18.87 -2.91 -7.40
C GLU A 297 17.53 -2.18 -7.25
N PHE A 298 16.78 -2.54 -6.25
CA PHE A 298 15.57 -1.79 -5.86
C PHE A 298 15.93 -0.80 -4.75
N THR A 299 15.32 0.36 -4.80
CA THR A 299 15.57 1.46 -3.87
C THR A 299 14.40 1.72 -2.93
N HIS A 300 13.25 1.10 -3.20
CA HIS A 300 12.05 1.16 -2.38
C HIS A 300 11.12 -0.01 -2.70
N ASP A 301 10.03 -0.12 -1.93
CA ASP A 301 8.97 -1.06 -2.24
C ASP A 301 8.21 -0.62 -3.48
N THR A 302 7.84 -1.57 -4.32
CA THR A 302 7.06 -1.31 -5.51
C THR A 302 5.58 -1.59 -5.27
N ALA A 303 4.72 -0.78 -5.83
CA ALA A 303 3.28 -1.03 -5.94
C ALA A 303 2.69 -0.16 -7.04
N ASP A 304 1.72 -0.74 -7.72
CA ASP A 304 0.89 -0.02 -8.66
C ASP A 304 -0.15 0.80 -7.90
N GLY A 305 0.11 2.00 -7.64
CA GLY A 305 -0.82 2.87 -6.90
C GLY A 305 -1.05 4.18 -7.63
N ASN A 306 -0.95 4.22 -8.93
CA ASN A 306 -1.12 5.43 -9.73
C ASN A 306 -0.32 6.59 -9.11
N PHE A 307 0.96 6.38 -8.90
CA PHE A 307 1.92 7.33 -8.33
C PHE A 307 1.89 7.53 -6.81
N THR A 308 0.96 6.90 -6.11
CA THR A 308 0.87 7.01 -4.64
C THR A 308 1.41 5.80 -3.90
N GLY A 309 1.91 4.81 -4.65
CA GLY A 309 2.37 3.58 -4.06
C GLY A 309 1.32 2.95 -3.15
N TYR A 310 1.71 2.54 -1.97
CA TYR A 310 0.82 1.88 -1.00
C TYR A 310 -0.27 2.76 -0.40
N ALA A 311 -0.28 4.06 -0.63
CA ALA A 311 -1.29 4.96 -0.07
C ALA A 311 -2.72 4.55 -0.43
N SER A 312 -2.92 4.03 -1.63
CA SER A 312 -4.22 3.55 -2.10
C SER A 312 -4.82 2.46 -1.22
N TRP A 313 -3.98 1.62 -0.63
CA TRP A 313 -4.38 0.47 0.18
C TRP A 313 -4.27 0.72 1.69
N SER A 314 -3.59 1.78 2.11
CA SER A 314 -3.31 2.06 3.52
C SER A 314 -4.07 3.24 4.10
N GLU A 315 -4.35 4.27 3.30
CA GLU A 315 -4.66 5.59 3.84
C GLU A 315 -6.16 5.89 4.00
N LYS A 316 -7.03 5.11 3.38
CA LYS A 316 -8.48 5.28 3.57
C LYS A 316 -8.87 4.99 5.01
N PRO A 317 -9.81 5.76 5.61
CA PRO A 317 -10.35 5.43 6.91
C PRO A 317 -10.93 4.02 7.00
N PHE A 318 -11.64 3.58 5.95
CA PHE A 318 -12.11 2.20 5.85
C PHE A 318 -10.95 1.20 5.90
N ASN A 319 -9.89 1.43 5.13
CA ASN A 319 -8.72 0.56 5.09
C ASN A 319 -8.04 0.51 6.47
N ARG A 320 -7.89 1.65 7.14
CA ARG A 320 -7.34 1.71 8.50
C ARG A 320 -8.14 0.87 9.47
N LYS A 321 -9.47 0.93 9.41
CA LYS A 321 -10.34 0.10 10.24
C LYS A 321 -10.07 -1.39 10.03
N ILE A 322 -9.96 -1.83 8.78
CA ILE A 322 -9.66 -3.22 8.45
C ILE A 322 -8.24 -3.60 8.91
N TRP A 323 -7.25 -2.74 8.65
CA TRP A 323 -5.88 -2.97 9.10
C TRP A 323 -5.77 -3.07 10.62
N THR A 324 -6.45 -2.20 11.35
CA THR A 324 -6.52 -2.27 12.82
C THR A 324 -6.99 -3.65 13.29
N ARG A 325 -8.00 -4.21 12.66
CA ARG A 325 -8.54 -5.53 13.00
C ARG A 325 -7.57 -6.66 12.64
N ILE A 326 -6.89 -6.56 11.50
CA ILE A 326 -5.85 -7.52 11.11
C ILE A 326 -4.70 -7.51 12.14
N GLU A 327 -4.17 -6.34 12.47
CA GLU A 327 -3.08 -6.21 13.44
C GLU A 327 -3.48 -6.69 14.83
N ARG A 328 -4.72 -6.42 15.24
CA ARG A 328 -5.29 -6.95 16.49
C ARG A 328 -5.36 -8.47 16.47
N ALA A 329 -5.85 -9.06 15.39
CA ALA A 329 -5.89 -10.52 15.24
C ALA A 329 -4.48 -11.13 15.24
N ARG A 330 -3.50 -10.50 14.57
CA ARG A 330 -2.09 -10.91 14.60
C ARG A 330 -1.51 -10.86 16.02
N ALA A 331 -1.79 -9.80 16.78
CA ALA A 331 -1.36 -9.68 18.16
C ALA A 331 -1.98 -10.78 19.05
N MET A 332 -3.28 -11.03 18.90
CA MET A 332 -3.96 -12.12 19.61
C MET A 332 -3.41 -13.50 19.20
N SER A 333 -3.14 -13.72 17.94
CA SER A 333 -2.60 -14.99 17.44
C SER A 333 -1.26 -15.34 18.06
N LYS A 334 -0.41 -14.36 18.39
CA LYS A 334 0.86 -14.59 19.12
C LYS A 334 0.65 -15.16 20.54
N VAL A 335 -0.55 -14.95 21.12
CA VAL A 335 -0.94 -15.49 22.42
C VAL A 335 -1.66 -16.84 22.31
N THR A 336 -2.48 -16.99 21.28
CA THR A 336 -3.37 -18.14 21.09
C THR A 336 -2.74 -19.29 20.31
N SER A 337 -1.76 -18.99 19.44
CA SER A 337 -1.08 -20.01 18.63
C SER A 337 -0.33 -21.01 19.50
N LYS A 338 -0.53 -22.28 19.21
CA LYS A 338 0.26 -23.38 19.76
C LYS A 338 1.35 -23.74 18.77
N ARG A 339 2.43 -24.30 19.27
CA ARG A 339 3.51 -24.82 18.42
C ARG A 339 2.90 -25.78 17.41
N ASP A 340 3.20 -25.57 16.13
CA ASP A 340 2.75 -26.39 15.01
C ASP A 340 1.24 -26.32 14.66
N MET A 341 0.50 -25.35 15.19
CA MET A 341 -0.89 -25.10 14.83
C MET A 341 -1.09 -23.65 14.36
N LEU A 342 -1.75 -23.50 13.22
CA LEU A 342 -2.20 -22.20 12.74
C LEU A 342 -3.21 -21.59 13.72
N SER A 343 -3.22 -20.27 13.84
CA SER A 343 -4.22 -19.59 14.67
C SER A 343 -5.61 -19.70 14.04
N PRO A 344 -6.70 -19.65 14.84
CA PRO A 344 -8.06 -19.78 14.31
C PRO A 344 -8.40 -18.79 13.20
N SER A 345 -7.87 -17.58 13.28
CA SER A 345 -8.14 -16.54 12.28
C SER A 345 -7.25 -16.60 11.03
N PHE A 346 -6.25 -17.50 10.98
CA PHE A 346 -5.18 -17.46 10.00
C PHE A 346 -5.69 -17.45 8.54
N ASN A 347 -6.52 -18.44 8.17
CA ASN A 347 -7.05 -18.53 6.82
C ASN A 347 -7.95 -17.34 6.46
N ASN A 348 -8.74 -16.87 7.42
CA ASN A 348 -9.59 -15.67 7.22
C ASN A 348 -8.74 -14.40 7.08
N ARG A 349 -7.58 -14.31 7.73
CA ARG A 349 -6.64 -13.19 7.52
C ARG A 349 -6.02 -13.23 6.13
N VAL A 350 -5.57 -14.39 5.66
CA VAL A 350 -5.06 -14.54 4.28
C VAL A 350 -6.12 -14.12 3.27
N LEU A 351 -7.36 -14.53 3.47
CA LEU A 351 -8.48 -14.15 2.62
C LEU A 351 -8.81 -12.65 2.70
N LEU A 352 -8.70 -12.05 3.89
CA LEU A 352 -8.96 -10.62 4.10
C LEU A 352 -7.87 -9.73 3.51
N LEU A 353 -6.61 -10.20 3.48
CA LEU A 353 -5.44 -9.46 2.98
C LEU A 353 -5.41 -9.40 1.45
N SER A 354 -6.46 -8.84 0.88
CA SER A 354 -6.66 -8.70 -0.56
C SER A 354 -6.57 -7.25 -0.99
N THR A 355 -5.85 -6.98 -2.07
CA THR A 355 -5.77 -5.62 -2.64
C THR A 355 -7.13 -5.11 -3.07
N THR A 356 -8.03 -6.00 -3.46
CA THR A 356 -9.38 -5.64 -3.89
C THR A 356 -10.32 -5.31 -2.73
N HIS A 357 -10.04 -5.74 -1.52
CA HIS A 357 -10.77 -5.31 -0.32
C HIS A 357 -10.39 -3.88 0.10
N PHE A 358 -9.16 -3.47 -0.12
CA PHE A 358 -8.63 -2.16 0.23
C PHE A 358 -8.50 -1.22 -0.94
N GLY A 359 -8.63 -1.73 -2.16
CA GLY A 359 -8.27 -1.05 -3.40
C GLY A 359 -9.00 0.26 -3.64
N LEU A 360 -8.68 0.85 -4.77
CA LEU A 360 -9.14 2.16 -5.18
C LEU A 360 -10.66 2.28 -5.24
N ALA A 361 -11.30 1.25 -5.73
CA ALA A 361 -12.74 1.20 -5.96
C ALA A 361 -13.56 0.97 -4.67
N THR A 362 -12.94 0.51 -3.61
CA THR A 362 -13.62 0.28 -2.33
C THR A 362 -13.60 1.58 -1.50
N PRO A 363 -14.69 2.01 -0.88
CA PRO A 363 -16.01 1.35 -0.79
C PRO A 363 -16.97 1.68 -1.94
N VAL A 364 -16.70 2.65 -2.75
CA VAL A 364 -17.73 3.28 -3.57
C VAL A 364 -18.19 2.45 -4.77
N LEU A 365 -17.26 1.74 -5.43
CA LEU A 365 -17.61 0.90 -6.58
C LEU A 365 -17.92 -0.55 -6.24
N ASN A 366 -17.66 -0.95 -5.01
CA ASN A 366 -17.79 -2.36 -4.64
C ASN A 366 -18.32 -2.58 -3.23
N ILE A 367 -19.59 -2.22 -3.05
CA ILE A 367 -20.29 -2.34 -1.77
C ILE A 367 -20.27 -3.78 -1.24
N GLN A 368 -20.35 -4.78 -2.11
CA GLN A 368 -20.30 -6.18 -1.68
C GLN A 368 -18.91 -6.57 -1.17
N ARG A 369 -17.85 -6.07 -1.76
CA ARG A 369 -16.49 -6.31 -1.26
C ARG A 369 -16.24 -5.61 0.06
N GLU A 370 -16.70 -4.38 0.20
CA GLU A 370 -16.66 -3.67 1.47
C GLU A 370 -17.37 -4.46 2.57
N LYS A 371 -18.58 -4.91 2.29
CA LYS A 371 -19.36 -5.76 3.21
C LYS A 371 -18.61 -7.05 3.54
N THR A 372 -18.08 -7.73 2.52
CA THR A 372 -17.29 -8.95 2.70
C THR A 372 -16.03 -8.68 3.54
N ALA A 373 -15.33 -7.57 3.30
CA ALA A 373 -14.14 -7.22 4.07
C ALA A 373 -14.47 -6.92 5.53
N LEU A 374 -15.58 -6.23 5.79
CA LEU A 374 -16.06 -5.98 7.16
C LEU A 374 -16.44 -7.28 7.86
N GLU A 375 -17.23 -8.13 7.23
CA GLU A 375 -17.63 -9.43 7.77
C GLU A 375 -16.42 -10.33 8.06
N LEU A 376 -15.46 -10.39 7.14
CA LEU A 376 -14.21 -11.11 7.36
C LEU A 376 -13.39 -10.51 8.51
N SER A 377 -13.33 -9.19 8.60
CA SER A 377 -12.58 -8.52 9.66
C SER A 377 -13.21 -8.73 11.04
N ASP A 378 -14.53 -8.76 11.14
CA ASP A 378 -15.24 -9.14 12.36
C ASP A 378 -14.98 -10.61 12.71
N LYS A 379 -14.96 -11.48 11.71
CA LYS A 379 -14.72 -12.91 11.89
C LYS A 379 -13.30 -13.18 12.38
N VAL A 380 -12.26 -12.55 11.82
CA VAL A 380 -10.88 -12.76 12.26
C VAL A 380 -10.69 -12.37 13.75
N ILE A 381 -11.39 -11.35 14.21
CA ILE A 381 -11.39 -10.96 15.62
C ILE A 381 -12.14 -11.99 16.47
N ALA A 382 -13.35 -12.37 16.06
CA ALA A 382 -14.17 -13.33 16.80
C ALA A 382 -13.48 -14.69 16.94
N ASP A 383 -12.84 -15.18 15.87
CA ASP A 383 -12.12 -16.46 15.86
C ASP A 383 -11.00 -16.46 16.91
N GLU A 384 -10.24 -15.38 17.06
CA GLU A 384 -9.17 -15.28 18.07
C GLU A 384 -9.72 -15.12 19.50
N ILE A 385 -10.77 -14.33 19.68
CA ILE A 385 -11.39 -14.11 21.01
C ILE A 385 -11.85 -15.44 21.63
N THR A 386 -12.38 -16.36 20.83
CA THR A 386 -12.91 -17.65 21.31
C THR A 386 -11.86 -18.51 22.02
N VAL A 387 -10.60 -18.36 21.66
CA VAL A 387 -9.47 -19.16 22.18
C VAL A 387 -8.54 -18.37 23.10
N MET A 388 -8.82 -17.10 23.31
CA MET A 388 -8.00 -16.28 24.22
C MET A 388 -8.05 -16.82 25.65
N PRO A 389 -6.89 -16.85 26.35
CA PRO A 389 -6.86 -17.35 27.71
C PRO A 389 -7.61 -16.42 28.67
N LYS A 390 -8.46 -16.99 29.52
CA LYS A 390 -9.11 -16.26 30.61
C LYS A 390 -8.10 -15.81 31.64
N ALA A 391 -8.18 -14.57 32.06
CA ALA A 391 -7.32 -14.01 33.10
C ALA A 391 -8.06 -13.91 34.45
N LYS A 392 -7.32 -14.11 35.53
CA LYS A 392 -7.82 -13.88 36.94
C LYS A 392 -7.41 -12.50 37.46
N LYS A 393 -6.52 -11.83 36.78
CA LYS A 393 -5.97 -10.50 37.05
C LYS A 393 -5.74 -9.78 35.75
N ILE A 394 -5.53 -8.50 35.81
CA ILE A 394 -5.04 -7.77 34.62
C ILE A 394 -3.67 -8.34 34.26
N THR A 395 -3.57 -8.94 33.10
CA THR A 395 -2.36 -9.66 32.65
C THR A 395 -1.89 -9.09 31.32
N ILE A 396 -0.64 -8.62 31.30
CA ILE A 396 0.07 -8.25 30.06
C ILE A 396 0.64 -9.53 29.45
N HIS A 397 0.34 -9.78 28.19
CA HIS A 397 0.95 -10.83 27.38
C HIS A 397 2.10 -10.24 26.56
N ASN A 398 3.31 -10.72 26.81
CA ASN A 398 4.51 -10.31 26.07
C ASN A 398 4.55 -11.03 24.72
N ILE A 399 4.13 -10.36 23.69
CA ILE A 399 4.08 -10.89 22.32
C ILE A 399 5.33 -10.58 21.49
N THR A 400 6.23 -9.76 22.02
CA THR A 400 7.46 -9.31 21.32
C THR A 400 8.74 -9.92 21.88
N GLY A 401 8.67 -10.56 23.03
CA GLY A 401 9.84 -11.09 23.72
C GLY A 401 10.74 -10.02 24.36
N SER A 402 10.30 -8.75 24.38
CA SER A 402 11.07 -7.63 24.93
C SER A 402 10.83 -7.43 26.44
N LEU A 403 11.77 -6.75 27.10
CA LEU A 403 11.56 -6.20 28.44
C LEU A 403 10.66 -4.96 28.41
N LEU A 404 10.57 -4.27 27.29
CA LEU A 404 9.65 -3.16 27.06
C LEU A 404 8.29 -3.72 26.64
N GLN A 405 7.24 -3.26 27.31
CA GLN A 405 5.86 -3.57 26.95
C GLN A 405 5.09 -2.27 26.81
N CYS A 406 4.39 -2.09 25.72
CA CYS A 406 3.64 -0.88 25.44
C CYS A 406 2.19 -1.24 25.15
N VAL A 407 1.24 -0.47 25.65
CA VAL A 407 -0.18 -0.72 25.44
C VAL A 407 -1.00 0.54 25.60
N GLN A 408 -1.98 0.72 24.75
CA GLN A 408 -3.02 1.71 24.94
C GLN A 408 -4.16 1.10 25.76
N VAL A 409 -4.65 1.85 26.74
CA VAL A 409 -5.75 1.42 27.60
C VAL A 409 -6.82 2.51 27.65
N GLU A 410 -8.07 2.07 27.73
CA GLU A 410 -9.18 2.93 28.11
C GLU A 410 -9.25 3.04 29.62
N ILE A 411 -9.53 4.22 30.13
CA ILE A 411 -9.68 4.52 31.54
C ILE A 411 -11.16 4.75 31.82
N LYS A 412 -11.82 3.78 32.43
CA LYS A 412 -13.25 3.86 32.75
C LYS A 412 -13.53 4.76 33.95
N GLU A 413 -12.53 4.92 34.84
CA GLU A 413 -12.61 5.79 35.97
C GLU A 413 -12.33 7.24 35.59
N LYS A 414 -13.06 8.15 36.18
CA LYS A 414 -12.79 9.57 35.98
C LYS A 414 -11.59 10.01 36.80
N ILE A 415 -10.47 10.24 36.14
CA ILE A 415 -9.25 10.72 36.78
C ILE A 415 -9.02 12.20 36.49
N ALA A 416 -8.51 12.91 37.48
CA ALA A 416 -8.23 14.35 37.31
C ALA A 416 -6.97 14.59 36.44
N ASP A 417 -5.99 13.70 36.58
CA ASP A 417 -4.70 13.85 35.91
C ASP A 417 -4.05 12.48 35.73
N ILE A 418 -3.42 12.27 34.56
CA ILE A 418 -2.76 11.02 34.21
C ILE A 418 -1.59 10.68 35.14
N SER A 419 -0.97 11.68 35.76
CA SER A 419 0.11 11.48 36.73
C SER A 419 -0.31 10.82 38.02
N CYS A 420 -1.61 10.71 38.29
CA CYS A 420 -2.17 10.00 39.43
C CYS A 420 -2.16 8.47 39.28
N ILE A 421 -1.87 7.95 38.08
CA ILE A 421 -1.81 6.51 37.85
C ILE A 421 -0.64 5.90 38.59
N LYS A 422 -0.93 4.84 39.38
CA LYS A 422 0.07 3.96 39.99
C LYS A 422 -0.04 2.56 39.44
N ILE A 423 1.09 1.95 39.16
CA ILE A 423 1.16 0.59 38.65
C ILE A 423 2.01 -0.28 39.60
N GLU A 424 1.43 -1.40 40.00
CA GLU A 424 2.09 -2.39 40.80
C GLU A 424 2.24 -3.70 40.01
N ALA A 425 3.44 -4.17 39.82
CA ALA A 425 3.72 -5.47 39.21
C ALA A 425 5.01 -6.05 39.73
N LYS A 426 5.07 -7.41 39.81
CA LYS A 426 6.31 -8.11 40.13
C LYS A 426 7.32 -7.92 38.99
N ASP A 427 8.55 -7.59 39.37
CA ASP A 427 9.66 -7.33 38.44
C ASP A 427 9.47 -6.06 37.54
N LEU A 428 8.51 -5.19 37.89
CA LEU A 428 8.43 -3.87 37.23
C LEU A 428 9.66 -3.06 37.65
N GLU A 429 10.34 -2.47 36.67
CA GLU A 429 11.45 -1.57 36.89
C GLU A 429 10.98 -0.12 36.87
N SER A 430 10.25 0.24 35.82
CA SER A 430 9.73 1.57 35.63
C SER A 430 8.50 1.54 34.71
N PHE A 431 7.71 2.61 34.72
CA PHE A 431 6.64 2.82 33.77
C PHE A 431 6.44 4.30 33.47
N VAL A 432 5.80 4.54 32.34
CA VAL A 432 5.33 5.87 31.92
C VAL A 432 3.89 5.75 31.41
N ALA A 433 3.06 6.73 31.73
CA ALA A 433 1.71 6.87 31.23
C ALA A 433 1.50 8.26 30.64
N ILE A 434 1.03 8.33 29.40
CA ILE A 434 0.65 9.57 28.75
C ILE A 434 -0.82 9.54 28.32
N PRO A 435 -1.56 10.65 28.41
CA PRO A 435 -2.93 10.69 27.95
C PRO A 435 -2.97 10.53 26.42
N THR A 436 -3.88 9.72 25.90
CA THR A 436 -4.19 9.65 24.48
C THR A 436 -5.54 10.29 24.13
N ALA A 437 -6.29 10.71 25.15
CA ALA A 437 -7.46 11.56 25.04
C ALA A 437 -7.32 12.77 25.98
N ASP A 438 -7.88 13.92 25.60
CA ASP A 438 -7.73 15.16 26.38
C ASP A 438 -8.50 15.16 27.70
N ASP A 439 -9.51 14.30 27.82
CA ASP A 439 -10.29 14.08 29.04
C ASP A 439 -9.71 12.99 29.94
N ASN A 440 -8.52 12.49 29.64
CA ASN A 440 -7.87 11.36 30.29
C ASN A 440 -8.66 10.05 30.26
N SER A 441 -9.60 9.89 29.33
CA SER A 441 -10.38 8.64 29.16
C SER A 441 -9.54 7.50 28.53
N SER A 442 -8.36 7.80 28.05
CA SER A 442 -7.41 6.79 27.55
C SER A 442 -5.97 7.19 27.78
N ALA A 443 -5.10 6.20 27.88
CA ALA A 443 -3.67 6.40 28.08
C ALA A 443 -2.83 5.39 27.28
N TYR A 444 -1.67 5.83 26.82
CA TYR A 444 -0.62 4.95 26.34
C TYR A 444 0.36 4.68 27.48
N LEU A 445 0.50 3.41 27.82
CA LEU A 445 1.34 2.93 28.93
C LEU A 445 2.57 2.24 28.36
N MET A 446 3.72 2.57 28.92
CA MET A 446 5.00 1.94 28.63
C MET A 446 5.57 1.35 29.92
N PHE A 447 5.91 0.06 29.91
CA PHE A 447 6.42 -0.67 31.06
C PHE A 447 7.81 -1.22 30.74
N LYS A 448 8.78 -1.01 31.61
CA LYS A 448 10.07 -1.71 31.62
C LYS A 448 10.09 -2.72 32.72
N PHE A 449 10.37 -3.99 32.38
CA PHE A 449 10.50 -5.08 33.32
C PHE A 449 11.96 -5.52 33.50
N LYS A 450 12.31 -5.97 34.69
CA LYS A 450 13.67 -6.47 35.01
C LYS A 450 13.97 -7.83 34.44
N LYS A 451 12.93 -8.62 34.14
CA LYS A 451 13.05 -10.00 33.65
C LYS A 451 12.08 -10.22 32.52
N ASN A 452 12.57 -10.86 31.45
CA ASN A 452 11.73 -11.24 30.32
C ASN A 452 10.86 -12.46 30.71
N LYS A 453 9.55 -12.26 30.65
CA LYS A 453 8.53 -13.28 30.89
C LYS A 453 7.48 -13.25 29.80
N LYS A 454 6.82 -14.38 29.59
CA LYS A 454 5.67 -14.44 28.64
C LYS A 454 4.44 -13.68 29.13
N LYS A 455 4.30 -13.49 30.45
CA LYS A 455 3.16 -12.82 31.09
C LYS A 455 3.60 -12.02 32.31
N TYR A 456 2.91 -10.91 32.53
CA TYR A 456 3.06 -10.08 33.72
C TYR A 456 1.70 -9.74 34.29
N ASP A 457 1.44 -10.14 35.54
CA ASP A 457 0.26 -9.68 36.28
C ASP A 457 0.52 -8.27 36.80
N ILE A 458 -0.41 -7.38 36.58
CA ILE A 458 -0.33 -5.98 36.99
C ILE A 458 -1.58 -5.59 37.80
N LYS A 459 -1.43 -4.53 38.57
CA LYS A 459 -2.53 -3.80 39.17
C LYS A 459 -2.38 -2.34 38.84
N ILE A 460 -3.44 -1.76 38.32
CA ILE A 460 -3.51 -0.33 37.96
C ILE A 460 -4.41 0.34 38.99
N ASN A 461 -3.92 1.38 39.65
CA ASN A 461 -4.68 2.21 40.57
C ASN A 461 -4.70 3.63 40.05
N PHE A 462 -5.85 4.29 40.09
CA PHE A 462 -6.12 5.63 39.57
C PHE A 462 -6.21 6.70 40.66
N ASP A 463 -6.02 6.33 41.90
CA ASP A 463 -6.14 7.18 43.12
C ASP A 463 -4.79 7.62 43.68
N GLY A 464 -3.75 7.56 42.92
CA GLY A 464 -2.41 7.99 43.34
C GLY A 464 -2.31 9.49 43.58
N GLU A 465 -1.27 9.90 44.30
CA GLU A 465 -0.92 11.31 44.38
C GLU A 465 -0.41 11.80 43.05
N CYS A 466 -1.02 12.89 42.56
CA CYS A 466 -0.63 13.49 41.29
C CYS A 466 0.73 14.18 41.40
N LYS A 467 1.61 13.96 40.45
CA LYS A 467 2.93 14.59 40.43
C LYS A 467 2.81 16.07 40.00
N LYS A 468 3.52 16.93 40.69
CA LYS A 468 3.71 18.29 40.19
C LYS A 468 4.69 18.29 39.02
N THR A 469 4.23 18.71 37.87
CA THR A 469 5.04 18.83 36.68
C THR A 469 5.80 20.14 36.69
N THR A 470 7.12 20.09 36.50
CA THR A 470 7.96 21.28 36.33
C THR A 470 8.22 21.50 34.85
N PHE A 471 8.10 22.74 34.44
CA PHE A 471 8.39 23.09 33.05
C PHE A 471 9.90 23.02 32.77
N LYS A 472 10.28 22.27 31.76
CA LYS A 472 11.60 22.24 31.17
C LYS A 472 11.45 22.31 29.66
N ASN A 473 12.15 23.23 29.03
CA ASN A 473 12.16 23.34 27.58
C ASN A 473 13.22 22.44 26.89
N LEU A 474 13.89 21.59 27.67
CA LEU A 474 14.90 20.65 27.21
C LEU A 474 14.52 19.25 27.69
N LEU A 475 14.42 18.33 26.75
CA LEU A 475 14.30 16.90 26.99
C LEU A 475 15.64 16.25 26.69
N GLU A 476 16.20 15.53 27.67
CA GLU A 476 17.49 14.82 27.55
C GLU A 476 17.33 13.37 27.94
N THR A 477 17.85 12.50 27.10
CA THR A 477 18.15 11.08 27.34
C THR A 477 19.66 10.88 27.25
N PRO A 478 20.23 9.71 27.59
CA PRO A 478 21.66 9.46 27.43
C PRO A 478 22.19 9.72 26.03
N ARG A 479 21.37 9.55 24.99
CA ARG A 479 21.80 9.64 23.58
C ARG A 479 21.10 10.72 22.77
N MET A 480 19.98 11.27 23.25
CA MET A 480 19.26 12.34 22.55
C MET A 480 19.04 13.56 23.43
N SER A 481 19.07 14.72 22.81
CA SER A 481 18.53 15.94 23.43
C SER A 481 17.74 16.76 22.43
N MET A 482 16.61 17.31 22.89
CA MET A 482 15.71 18.13 22.09
C MET A 482 15.33 19.37 22.90
N MET A 483 15.62 20.54 22.37
CA MET A 483 15.29 21.80 23.01
C MET A 483 14.20 22.55 22.27
N PHE A 484 13.29 23.13 23.02
CA PHE A 484 12.18 23.92 22.52
C PHE A 484 12.39 25.41 22.85
N SER A 485 12.02 26.28 21.92
CA SER A 485 11.93 27.71 22.14
C SER A 485 10.67 28.05 22.94
N SER A 486 10.57 29.29 23.39
CA SER A 486 9.44 29.78 24.19
C SER A 486 8.09 29.72 23.48
N ASN A 487 8.08 29.63 22.15
CA ASN A 487 6.87 29.47 21.34
C ASN A 487 6.63 28.01 20.90
N GLY A 488 7.40 27.05 21.43
CA GLY A 488 7.23 25.65 21.16
C GLY A 488 7.91 25.12 19.88
N ASN A 489 8.66 25.95 19.15
CA ASN A 489 9.43 25.42 18.01
C ASN A 489 10.65 24.64 18.51
N ILE A 490 11.03 23.59 17.78
CA ILE A 490 12.26 22.85 18.06
C ILE A 490 13.46 23.72 17.70
N ALA A 491 14.27 24.05 18.69
CA ALA A 491 15.46 24.85 18.49
C ALA A 491 16.65 24.00 18.03
N PHE A 492 16.80 22.81 18.60
CA PHE A 492 17.79 21.84 18.17
C PHE A 492 17.41 20.41 18.57
N VAL A 493 17.97 19.45 17.83
CA VAL A 493 17.97 18.02 18.13
C VAL A 493 19.38 17.49 17.99
N TYR A 494 19.85 16.81 19.01
CA TYR A 494 21.12 16.08 19.00
C TYR A 494 20.86 14.60 19.18
N CYS A 495 21.61 13.78 18.43
CA CYS A 495 21.71 12.33 18.61
C CYS A 495 23.18 11.96 18.73
N ASP A 496 23.56 11.21 19.78
CA ASP A 496 24.94 10.79 20.06
C ASP A 496 25.95 11.96 20.00
N GLY A 497 25.54 13.14 20.50
CA GLY A 497 26.37 14.37 20.54
C GLY A 497 26.47 15.12 19.21
N ARG A 498 25.86 14.60 18.12
CA ARG A 498 25.78 15.25 16.82
C ARG A 498 24.47 16.01 16.66
N LYS A 499 24.53 17.23 16.18
CA LYS A 499 23.33 17.99 15.81
C LYS A 499 22.72 17.41 14.53
N ILE A 500 21.49 16.89 14.64
CA ILE A 500 20.74 16.32 13.52
C ILE A 500 19.52 17.14 13.13
N GLY A 501 19.26 18.26 13.81
CA GLY A 501 18.12 19.10 13.48
C GLY A 501 18.10 20.44 14.21
N GLY A 502 17.28 21.34 13.73
CA GLY A 502 17.00 22.65 14.25
C GLY A 502 15.56 23.05 13.98
N TYR A 503 15.32 24.32 13.69
CA TYR A 503 13.98 24.83 13.40
C TYR A 503 13.25 24.14 12.24
N ASP A 504 13.99 23.57 11.29
CA ASP A 504 13.44 22.86 10.15
C ASP A 504 13.29 21.35 10.38
N PHE A 505 13.65 20.87 11.56
CA PHE A 505 13.60 19.44 11.87
C PHE A 505 12.18 18.87 11.80
N LEU A 506 11.23 19.58 12.42
CA LEU A 506 9.81 19.22 12.38
C LEU A 506 9.05 20.23 11.53
N GLN A 507 8.37 19.76 10.52
CA GLN A 507 7.48 20.55 9.70
C GLN A 507 6.10 19.91 9.68
N SER A 508 5.09 20.72 9.93
CA SER A 508 3.69 20.27 9.90
C SER A 508 2.88 21.25 9.05
N TYR A 509 2.12 20.72 8.13
CA TYR A 509 1.30 21.54 7.24
C TYR A 509 0.15 20.75 6.65
N LEU A 510 -0.81 21.45 6.10
CA LEU A 510 -1.76 20.87 5.14
C LEU A 510 -1.80 21.75 3.88
N THR A 511 -2.18 21.16 2.79
CA THR A 511 -2.44 21.87 1.55
C THR A 511 -3.95 21.99 1.31
N TYR A 512 -4.40 23.16 0.90
CA TYR A 512 -5.78 23.39 0.48
C TYR A 512 -5.77 24.17 -0.85
N GLY A 513 -6.36 23.59 -1.87
CA GLY A 513 -6.16 24.09 -3.23
C GLY A 513 -4.67 23.93 -3.63
N LYS A 514 -4.07 25.00 -4.08
CA LYS A 514 -2.63 25.09 -4.41
C LYS A 514 -1.79 25.74 -3.31
N LYS A 515 -2.38 26.01 -2.14
CA LYS A 515 -1.72 26.73 -1.04
C LYS A 515 -1.37 25.79 0.09
N LYS A 516 -0.19 25.99 0.66
CA LYS A 516 0.29 25.34 1.87
C LYS A 516 -0.08 26.19 3.08
N PHE A 517 -0.60 25.54 4.11
CA PHE A 517 -0.96 26.15 5.40
C PHE A 517 -0.16 25.44 6.49
N GLU A 518 0.74 26.18 7.10
CA GLU A 518 1.59 25.66 8.15
C GLU A 518 0.85 25.61 9.49
N PHE A 519 1.26 24.69 10.33
CA PHE A 519 0.79 24.60 11.71
C PHE A 519 1.48 25.67 12.54
N ASN A 520 0.70 26.45 13.25
CA ASN A 520 1.20 27.57 14.05
C ASN A 520 1.11 27.26 15.53
N ASN A 521 2.25 27.19 16.21
CA ASN A 521 2.28 27.00 17.65
C ASN A 521 1.68 28.21 18.38
N THR A 522 0.80 27.92 19.33
CA THR A 522 0.16 28.95 20.18
C THR A 522 0.68 28.91 21.62
N GLY A 523 1.31 27.84 22.04
CA GLY A 523 1.85 27.70 23.37
C GLY A 523 2.68 26.45 23.60
N ILE A 524 3.49 26.53 24.67
CA ILE A 524 4.21 25.40 25.23
C ILE A 524 3.98 25.34 26.73
N THR A 525 3.62 24.20 27.23
CA THR A 525 3.32 23.94 28.66
C THR A 525 3.97 22.66 29.13
N PRO A 526 4.15 22.45 30.44
CA PRO A 526 4.55 21.16 30.94
C PRO A 526 3.50 20.12 30.65
N LEU A 527 3.95 18.93 30.21
CA LEU A 527 3.08 17.77 30.02
C LEU A 527 2.97 17.00 31.34
N SER A 528 1.74 16.70 31.73
CA SER A 528 1.52 15.77 32.84
C SER A 528 1.76 14.34 32.35
N VAL A 529 2.65 13.62 33.05
CA VAL A 529 3.08 12.26 32.72
C VAL A 529 3.00 11.39 33.96
N GLY A 530 2.35 10.24 33.85
CA GLY A 530 2.34 9.25 34.96
C GLY A 530 3.65 8.48 35.00
N GLY A 531 3.99 7.94 36.18
CA GLY A 531 5.24 7.17 36.35
C GLY A 531 6.51 8.02 36.29
N ASN A 532 7.55 7.55 35.64
CA ASN A 532 8.88 8.15 35.60
C ASN A 532 9.19 8.83 34.24
N GLY A 533 8.26 9.63 33.75
CA GLY A 533 8.45 10.44 32.56
C GLY A 533 8.51 11.94 32.80
N GLU A 534 9.04 12.67 31.85
CA GLU A 534 9.01 14.13 31.77
C GLU A 534 8.63 14.54 30.36
N GLY A 535 7.86 15.64 30.22
CA GLY A 535 7.45 16.05 28.89
C GLY A 535 6.99 17.51 28.78
N VAL A 536 6.80 17.91 27.55
CA VAL A 536 6.25 19.22 27.21
C VAL A 536 5.09 19.04 26.23
N ARG A 537 4.08 19.87 26.36
CA ARG A 537 2.93 19.96 25.47
C ARG A 537 3.02 21.20 24.61
N ILE A 538 2.94 21.04 23.32
CA ILE A 538 2.83 22.11 22.35
C ILE A 538 1.40 22.10 21.82
N THR A 539 0.76 23.26 21.87
CA THR A 539 -0.57 23.46 21.28
C THR A 539 -0.48 24.43 20.11
N GLY A 540 -1.34 24.28 19.15
CA GLY A 540 -1.35 25.16 18.01
C GLY A 540 -2.64 25.13 17.20
N GLU A 541 -2.68 25.97 16.19
CA GLU A 541 -3.79 26.17 15.29
C GLU A 541 -3.38 26.03 13.84
N ILE A 542 -4.31 25.57 13.01
CA ILE A 542 -4.16 25.47 11.57
C ILE A 542 -5.09 26.51 10.96
N HIS A 543 -4.51 27.65 10.56
CA HIS A 543 -5.30 28.74 9.97
C HIS A 543 -5.59 28.48 8.51
N LEU A 544 -6.83 28.17 8.19
CA LEU A 544 -7.34 27.95 6.85
C LEU A 544 -8.08 29.19 6.31
N PRO A 545 -8.39 29.23 5.01
CA PRO A 545 -9.26 30.25 4.45
C PRO A 545 -10.56 30.38 5.24
N LYS A 546 -11.14 31.59 5.29
CA LYS A 546 -12.34 31.90 6.09
C LYS A 546 -13.56 31.02 5.84
N GLU A 547 -13.60 30.41 4.66
CA GLU A 547 -14.65 29.49 4.23
C GLU A 547 -14.56 28.13 4.94
N ILE A 548 -13.43 27.85 5.62
CA ILE A 548 -13.17 26.58 6.28
C ILE A 548 -12.85 26.87 7.74
N LYS A 549 -13.46 26.11 8.63
CA LYS A 549 -13.15 26.17 10.04
C LYS A 549 -11.68 25.83 10.29
N SER A 550 -10.97 26.62 11.06
CA SER A 550 -9.62 26.33 11.51
C SER A 550 -9.55 25.03 12.31
N GLY A 551 -8.46 24.31 12.14
CA GLY A 551 -8.16 23.13 12.94
C GLY A 551 -7.29 23.46 14.14
N SER A 552 -7.13 22.50 15.01
CA SER A 552 -6.21 22.58 16.15
C SER A 552 -5.31 21.34 16.21
N TYR A 553 -4.21 21.45 16.93
CA TYR A 553 -3.33 20.33 17.18
C TYR A 553 -2.66 20.42 18.53
N THR A 554 -2.23 19.26 19.01
CA THR A 554 -1.44 19.09 20.23
C THR A 554 -0.31 18.12 19.95
N PHE A 555 0.92 18.51 20.25
CA PHE A 555 2.10 17.63 20.23
C PHE A 555 2.68 17.52 21.63
N ASP A 556 2.68 16.31 22.18
CA ASP A 556 3.23 15.99 23.47
C ASP A 556 4.57 15.29 23.27
N PHE A 557 5.67 15.97 23.57
CA PHE A 557 6.99 15.36 23.56
C PHE A 557 7.34 14.91 24.99
N PHE A 558 7.82 13.68 25.11
CA PHE A 558 8.18 13.14 26.41
C PHE A 558 9.35 12.16 26.32
N LYS A 559 10.00 11.97 27.44
CA LYS A 559 11.05 10.99 27.64
C LYS A 559 10.71 10.05 28.79
N THR A 560 11.41 8.94 28.86
CA THR A 560 11.36 7.95 29.94
C THR A 560 12.72 7.85 30.62
N ASP A 561 12.78 7.21 31.77
CA ASP A 561 14.03 6.90 32.49
C ASP A 561 14.70 5.60 32.01
N PHE A 562 14.10 4.91 31.07
CA PHE A 562 14.52 3.58 30.62
C PHE A 562 14.73 3.44 29.09
N SER A 563 14.60 4.52 28.34
CA SER A 563 14.84 4.50 26.87
C SER A 563 15.68 5.70 26.46
N ASP A 564 16.51 5.52 25.45
CA ASP A 564 17.29 6.58 24.82
C ASP A 564 16.48 7.40 23.83
N ALA A 565 15.22 7.02 23.58
CA ALA A 565 14.33 7.71 22.66
C ALA A 565 13.63 8.93 23.27
N ILE A 566 13.24 9.86 22.41
CA ILE A 566 12.23 10.87 22.72
C ILE A 566 10.94 10.45 22.01
N PHE A 567 9.85 10.44 22.74
CA PHE A 567 8.56 10.02 22.24
C PHE A 567 7.67 11.23 21.94
N VAL A 568 6.76 11.06 21.02
CA VAL A 568 5.84 12.11 20.60
C VAL A 568 4.43 11.54 20.46
N ARG A 569 3.48 12.10 21.21
CA ARG A 569 2.05 11.94 20.91
C ARG A 569 1.60 13.13 20.08
N THR A 570 0.96 12.88 18.96
CA THR A 570 0.33 13.90 18.14
C THR A 570 -1.18 13.73 18.18
N THR A 571 -1.93 14.83 18.35
CA THR A 571 -3.37 14.88 18.13
C THR A 571 -3.65 16.04 17.19
N VAL A 572 -4.37 15.77 16.11
CA VAL A 572 -4.71 16.78 15.11
C VAL A 572 -6.20 16.72 14.84
N ASP A 573 -6.87 17.85 15.06
CA ASP A 573 -8.27 18.05 14.76
C ASP A 573 -8.41 18.68 13.38
N TYR A 574 -8.89 17.89 12.44
CA TYR A 574 -9.00 18.31 11.05
C TYR A 574 -10.31 19.04 10.80
N PRO A 575 -10.25 20.21 10.16
CA PRO A 575 -11.41 21.06 9.95
C PRO A 575 -12.21 20.71 8.69
N TYR A 576 -12.15 19.48 8.22
CA TYR A 576 -12.81 19.12 6.97
C TYR A 576 -14.32 19.09 7.10
N THR A 577 -14.98 19.75 6.14
CA THR A 577 -16.43 19.68 5.96
C THR A 577 -16.74 18.86 4.70
N ALA A 578 -17.99 18.40 4.61
CA ALA A 578 -18.48 17.68 3.43
C ALA A 578 -18.27 18.46 2.11
N GLU A 579 -18.41 19.77 2.18
CA GLU A 579 -18.28 20.66 1.01
C GLU A 579 -16.86 20.66 0.41
N THR A 580 -15.84 20.41 1.22
CA THR A 580 -14.46 20.36 0.74
C THR A 580 -14.16 19.08 -0.03
N THR A 581 -15.03 18.11 0.02
CA THR A 581 -14.87 16.78 -0.58
C THR A 581 -15.82 16.52 -1.74
N SER A 582 -16.68 17.48 -2.10
CA SER A 582 -17.61 17.29 -3.22
C SER A 582 -16.86 17.00 -4.52
N ILE A 583 -17.31 15.97 -5.20
CA ILE A 583 -16.82 15.59 -6.52
C ILE A 583 -17.65 16.31 -7.57
N SER A 584 -17.02 17.17 -8.37
CA SER A 584 -17.67 17.79 -9.50
C SER A 584 -17.58 16.92 -10.73
N THR A 585 -18.70 16.62 -11.35
CA THR A 585 -18.76 15.87 -12.63
C THR A 585 -18.08 16.58 -13.77
N GLU A 586 -17.90 17.90 -13.68
CA GLU A 586 -17.27 18.68 -14.75
C GLU A 586 -15.76 18.47 -14.86
N ASN A 587 -15.10 18.07 -13.76
CA ASN A 587 -13.65 17.85 -13.72
C ASN A 587 -13.24 16.39 -13.85
N SER A 588 -14.14 15.53 -14.23
CA SER A 588 -14.07 14.17 -13.79
C SER A 588 -13.31 13.21 -14.66
N ALA A 589 -13.28 13.28 -15.93
CA ALA A 589 -12.65 12.20 -16.69
C ALA A 589 -11.32 12.56 -17.32
N LEU A 590 -11.01 13.82 -17.33
CA LEU A 590 -10.12 14.36 -18.32
C LEU A 590 -8.89 15.07 -17.77
N GLY A 591 -8.92 15.41 -16.50
CA GLY A 591 -7.78 15.97 -15.79
C GLY A 591 -7.14 14.94 -14.86
N ARG A 592 -7.08 13.70 -15.29
CA ARG A 592 -6.94 12.52 -14.45
C ARG A 592 -5.87 12.58 -13.39
N TYR A 593 -4.69 13.00 -13.73
CA TYR A 593 -3.57 12.91 -12.81
C TYR A 593 -2.75 14.19 -12.75
N SER A 594 -2.83 15.05 -13.76
CA SER A 594 -2.07 16.29 -13.83
C SER A 594 -2.67 17.44 -13.01
N ASP A 595 -4.00 17.42 -12.80
CA ASP A 595 -4.73 18.44 -12.04
C ASP A 595 -5.16 17.98 -10.65
N MET A 596 -4.69 16.86 -10.19
CA MET A 596 -4.84 16.48 -8.80
C MET A 596 -4.15 17.53 -7.95
N ASN A 597 -4.97 18.42 -7.42
CA ASN A 597 -4.55 19.26 -6.31
C ASN A 597 -4.33 18.34 -5.13
N TRP A 598 -3.13 17.84 -5.02
CA TRP A 598 -2.68 17.07 -3.88
C TRP A 598 -2.95 17.92 -2.64
N LYS A 599 -3.96 17.52 -1.89
CA LYS A 599 -4.17 18.05 -0.57
C LYS A 599 -3.48 17.11 0.38
N GLU A 600 -2.23 17.40 0.60
CA GLU A 600 -1.43 16.72 1.60
C GLU A 600 -1.78 17.30 2.96
N THR A 601 -2.05 16.46 3.90
CA THR A 601 -1.97 16.80 5.31
C THR A 601 -0.76 16.07 5.87
N VAL A 602 0.21 16.83 6.30
CA VAL A 602 1.47 16.34 6.84
C VAL A 602 1.57 16.81 8.27
N PRO A 603 0.92 16.09 9.21
CA PRO A 603 0.89 16.53 10.60
C PRO A 603 2.23 16.39 11.30
N PHE A 604 3.06 15.48 10.84
CA PHE A 604 4.35 15.21 11.47
C PHE A 604 5.37 14.76 10.44
N GLN A 605 6.17 15.71 9.94
CA GLN A 605 7.25 15.43 9.01
C GLN A 605 8.58 15.82 9.63
N ILE A 606 9.54 14.93 9.63
CA ILE A 606 10.89 15.24 10.09
C ILE A 606 11.89 15.32 8.96
N THR A 607 12.83 16.22 9.12
CA THR A 607 13.92 16.46 8.18
C THR A 607 15.23 16.44 8.97
N PRO A 608 15.85 15.27 9.14
CA PRO A 608 17.14 15.22 9.82
C PRO A 608 18.22 15.82 8.93
N THR A 609 19.15 16.55 9.55
CA THR A 609 20.36 17.04 8.89
C THR A 609 21.39 15.93 8.93
N LEU A 610 21.65 15.31 7.80
CA LEU A 610 22.62 14.23 7.61
C LEU A 610 23.64 14.66 6.56
N ASP A 611 24.82 14.07 6.59
CA ASP A 611 25.94 14.40 5.68
C ASP A 611 26.24 13.21 4.76
N GLY A 612 26.74 13.50 3.55
CA GLY A 612 27.22 12.46 2.64
C GLY A 612 26.13 11.53 2.10
N ASP A 613 26.46 10.26 2.08
CA ASP A 613 25.61 9.21 1.52
C ASP A 613 24.54 8.79 2.51
N ILE A 614 23.32 9.22 2.29
CA ILE A 614 22.17 8.90 3.15
C ILE A 614 21.59 7.54 2.75
N SER A 615 21.25 6.75 3.74
CA SER A 615 20.57 5.49 3.59
C SER A 615 19.24 5.46 4.38
N VAL A 616 18.30 4.68 3.89
CA VAL A 616 17.05 4.36 4.56
C VAL A 616 17.19 3.01 5.24
N ILE A 617 16.73 2.89 6.46
CA ILE A 617 16.52 1.61 7.16
C ILE A 617 15.06 1.46 7.52
N LYS A 618 14.48 0.28 7.35
CA LYS A 618 13.10 0.00 7.71
C LYS A 618 12.89 -1.44 8.13
N ARG A 619 11.82 -1.68 8.89
CA ARG A 619 11.29 -3.01 9.16
C ARG A 619 10.18 -3.34 8.16
N ASN A 620 10.22 -4.51 7.55
CA ASN A 620 9.17 -5.04 6.70
C ASN A 620 8.09 -5.77 7.52
N PHE A 621 6.93 -6.03 6.96
CA PHE A 621 5.88 -6.83 7.62
C PHE A 621 6.29 -8.28 7.89
N MET A 622 7.29 -8.77 7.17
CA MET A 622 7.88 -10.09 7.36
C MET A 622 8.94 -10.14 8.49
N ASP A 623 8.98 -9.11 9.33
CA ASP A 623 9.94 -8.93 10.43
C ASP A 623 11.42 -8.81 10.00
N ASP A 624 11.69 -8.70 8.72
CA ASP A 624 13.01 -8.41 8.19
C ASP A 624 13.33 -6.90 8.17
N ILE A 625 14.61 -6.58 8.27
CA ILE A 625 15.10 -5.20 8.24
C ILE A 625 15.88 -4.98 6.96
N SER A 626 15.38 -4.08 6.14
CA SER A 626 15.99 -3.68 4.87
C SER A 626 16.70 -2.34 5.00
N SER A 627 17.76 -2.15 4.21
CA SER A 627 18.46 -0.89 4.09
C SER A 627 18.75 -0.54 2.63
N PHE A 628 18.51 0.72 2.26
CA PHE A 628 18.69 1.22 0.90
C PHE A 628 19.46 2.54 0.91
N ARG A 629 20.22 2.81 -0.15
CA ARG A 629 20.87 4.12 -0.34
C ARG A 629 19.89 5.11 -0.95
N THR A 630 19.82 6.33 -0.39
CA THR A 630 18.95 7.40 -0.93
C THR A 630 19.48 7.99 -2.22
N GLN A 631 20.76 7.84 -2.52
CA GLN A 631 21.35 8.23 -3.81
C GLN A 631 20.72 7.49 -4.98
N SER A 632 20.07 6.39 -4.66
CA SER A 632 19.28 5.62 -5.61
C SER A 632 17.87 6.22 -5.81
N PHE A 633 17.51 7.31 -5.12
CA PHE A 633 16.29 8.02 -5.46
C PHE A 633 16.46 8.66 -6.82
N PRO A 634 15.48 8.51 -7.71
CA PRO A 634 15.60 9.13 -9.02
C PRO A 634 15.83 10.63 -8.88
N GLU A 635 16.75 11.17 -9.68
CA GLU A 635 16.93 12.61 -9.78
C GLU A 635 15.62 13.22 -10.26
N CYS A 636 15.18 14.28 -9.56
CA CYS A 636 13.95 14.97 -9.96
C CYS A 636 14.15 15.61 -11.33
N ASP A 637 13.59 15.04 -12.36
CA ASP A 637 13.38 15.75 -13.62
C ASP A 637 12.33 16.85 -13.37
N GLU A 638 12.64 18.10 -13.73
CA GLU A 638 11.72 19.22 -13.51
C GLU A 638 10.36 19.03 -14.18
N LYS A 639 10.27 18.23 -15.22
CA LYS A 639 9.03 17.87 -15.90
C LYS A 639 8.22 16.80 -15.19
N ASN A 640 8.89 15.95 -14.40
CA ASN A 640 8.29 14.81 -13.70
C ASN A 640 8.33 14.98 -12.16
N GLN A 641 8.60 16.17 -11.65
CA GLN A 641 8.72 16.47 -10.22
C GLN A 641 7.59 15.91 -9.34
N LYS A 642 6.42 15.71 -9.89
CA LYS A 642 5.25 15.19 -9.16
C LYS A 642 5.28 13.68 -8.93
N ILE A 643 6.06 12.93 -9.69
CA ILE A 643 6.08 11.47 -9.70
C ILE A 643 7.36 10.95 -9.08
N ASP A 644 8.49 11.53 -9.48
CA ASP A 644 9.83 11.01 -9.16
C ASP A 644 10.39 11.57 -7.84
N SER A 645 9.70 12.52 -7.20
CA SER A 645 10.14 13.13 -5.94
C SER A 645 9.76 12.32 -4.69
N PHE A 646 8.97 11.28 -4.83
CA PHE A 646 8.52 10.48 -3.71
C PHE A 646 9.07 9.07 -3.78
N ASN A 647 9.68 8.66 -2.69
CA ASN A 647 10.02 7.28 -2.44
C ASN A 647 9.12 6.77 -1.31
N HIS A 648 8.39 5.71 -1.57
CA HIS A 648 7.42 5.16 -0.64
C HIS A 648 7.99 3.94 0.05
N GLN A 649 8.10 4.01 1.38
CA GLN A 649 8.56 2.90 2.20
C GLN A 649 7.37 2.30 2.95
N LEU A 650 7.07 1.05 2.65
CA LEU A 650 6.13 0.27 3.45
C LEU A 650 6.87 -0.28 4.67
N THR A 651 6.32 -0.06 5.87
CA THR A 651 7.00 -0.47 7.09
C THR A 651 6.07 -1.18 8.07
N GLY A 652 6.56 -2.25 8.68
CA GLY A 652 5.91 -2.97 9.76
C GLY A 652 6.20 -2.39 11.14
N GLY A 653 6.57 -1.10 11.25
CA GLY A 653 6.72 -0.49 12.57
C GLY A 653 7.75 0.63 12.66
N PHE A 654 8.83 0.61 11.91
CA PHE A 654 9.80 1.70 11.94
C PHE A 654 10.47 1.96 10.60
N VAL A 655 10.91 3.17 10.43
CA VAL A 655 11.75 3.64 9.33
C VAL A 655 12.72 4.69 9.84
N GLY A 656 13.90 4.76 9.25
CA GLY A 656 14.91 5.74 9.65
C GLY A 656 15.78 6.21 8.50
N LEU A 657 16.46 7.31 8.73
CA LEU A 657 17.49 7.85 7.85
C LEU A 657 18.81 7.91 8.61
N TYR A 658 19.87 7.49 7.95
CA TYR A 658 21.21 7.49 8.53
C TYR A 658 22.28 7.71 7.47
N ASP A 659 23.43 8.18 7.93
CA ASP A 659 24.65 8.28 7.15
C ASP A 659 25.79 7.50 7.84
N GLU A 660 27.02 7.70 7.39
CA GLU A 660 28.20 7.06 7.98
C GLU A 660 28.44 7.41 9.45
N ASN A 661 27.80 8.44 9.99
CA ASN A 661 27.94 8.92 11.37
C ASN A 661 26.75 8.56 12.26
N GLY A 662 25.78 7.83 11.74
CA GLY A 662 24.55 7.47 12.42
C GLY A 662 23.35 8.26 11.93
N GLY A 663 22.25 8.23 12.68
CA GLY A 663 21.02 8.88 12.23
C GLY A 663 19.88 8.81 13.22
N ILE A 664 18.65 8.81 12.70
CA ILE A 664 17.44 8.76 13.49
C ILE A 664 16.43 7.78 12.90
N ILE A 665 15.78 7.05 13.78
CA ILE A 665 14.69 6.13 13.45
C ILE A 665 13.40 6.68 14.04
N ILE A 666 12.31 6.56 13.28
CA ILE A 666 10.96 6.81 13.75
C ILE A 666 10.24 5.48 13.81
N ALA A 667 9.75 5.15 14.99
CA ALA A 667 8.86 4.02 15.20
C ALA A 667 7.43 4.55 15.42
N ASN A 668 6.45 3.89 14.81
CA ASN A 668 5.03 4.17 15.03
C ASN A 668 4.47 3.16 16.03
N ALA A 669 3.88 3.65 17.10
CA ALA A 669 3.07 2.81 18.00
C ALA A 669 1.78 2.41 17.27
N ARG A 670 1.82 1.34 16.50
CA ARG A 670 0.71 0.84 15.67
C ARG A 670 -0.55 0.54 16.46
N GLN A 671 -0.41 0.40 17.77
CA GLN A 671 -1.51 0.23 18.72
C GLN A 671 -2.39 1.48 18.88
N VAL A 672 -1.83 2.65 18.66
CA VAL A 672 -2.56 3.92 18.80
C VAL A 672 -3.17 4.33 17.47
N LEU A 673 -2.40 4.24 16.40
CA LEU A 673 -2.86 4.45 15.04
C LEU A 673 -2.39 3.31 14.18
N SER A 674 -3.25 2.34 13.96
CA SER A 674 -2.97 1.26 13.03
C SER A 674 -3.25 1.74 11.61
N SER A 675 -2.26 1.56 10.79
CA SER A 675 -2.41 1.61 9.35
C SER A 675 -1.42 0.59 8.77
N MET A 676 -1.61 0.21 7.54
CA MET A 676 -0.54 -0.36 6.75
C MET A 676 0.52 0.74 6.65
N ALA A 677 1.43 0.77 7.63
CA ALA A 677 2.28 1.91 7.85
C ALA A 677 3.16 2.17 6.63
N HIS A 678 3.00 3.32 6.08
CA HIS A 678 3.65 3.75 4.86
C HIS A 678 4.31 5.09 5.16
N CYS A 679 5.60 5.18 4.89
CA CYS A 679 6.36 6.40 5.11
C CYS A 679 6.82 6.97 3.77
N PRO A 680 6.11 7.96 3.23
CA PRO A 680 6.60 8.67 2.07
C PRO A 680 7.85 9.48 2.45
N MET A 681 8.82 9.40 1.56
CA MET A 681 10.05 10.15 1.64
C MET A 681 10.18 11.04 0.42
N ARG A 682 10.62 12.26 0.63
CA ARG A 682 10.84 13.21 -0.45
C ARG A 682 12.29 13.69 -0.43
N LEU A 683 12.94 13.56 -1.59
CA LEU A 683 14.22 14.19 -1.84
C LEU A 683 13.99 15.60 -2.36
N GLU A 684 14.50 16.60 -1.65
CA GLU A 684 14.41 17.99 -2.04
C GLU A 684 15.58 18.40 -2.95
N LYS A 685 15.45 19.55 -3.62
CA LYS A 685 16.48 20.07 -4.54
C LYS A 685 17.83 20.31 -3.88
N ASP A 686 17.85 20.58 -2.59
CA ASP A 686 19.08 20.75 -1.78
C ASP A 686 19.65 19.42 -1.28
N LYS A 687 19.13 18.28 -1.78
CA LYS A 687 19.47 16.92 -1.39
C LYS A 687 19.08 16.53 0.03
N THR A 688 18.28 17.33 0.72
CA THR A 688 17.69 16.91 1.99
C THR A 688 16.60 15.88 1.77
N VAL A 689 16.49 14.90 2.67
CA VAL A 689 15.44 13.88 2.64
C VAL A 689 14.46 14.13 3.77
N ARG A 690 13.19 14.26 3.42
CA ARG A 690 12.10 14.43 4.36
C ARG A 690 11.36 13.11 4.55
N MET A 691 11.11 12.76 5.80
CA MET A 691 10.31 11.58 6.16
C MET A 691 8.97 12.02 6.75
N ASN A 692 7.89 11.45 6.25
CA ASN A 692 6.57 11.56 6.82
C ASN A 692 6.13 10.22 7.42
N PRO A 693 6.45 9.94 8.69
CA PRO A 693 6.13 8.65 9.31
C PRO A 693 4.64 8.48 9.61
N TYR A 694 3.89 9.55 9.52
CA TYR A 694 2.45 9.50 9.70
C TYR A 694 1.77 8.72 8.56
N GLY A 695 2.42 8.69 7.42
CA GLY A 695 1.95 7.98 6.23
C GLY A 695 0.62 8.47 5.73
N THR A 696 0.08 9.52 6.33
CA THR A 696 -1.23 9.90 6.01
C THR A 696 -1.33 11.11 5.26
N TYR A 697 -2.22 10.95 4.47
CA TYR A 697 -2.70 12.02 3.68
C TYR A 697 -4.19 12.07 3.79
N TYR A 698 -4.72 12.99 4.57
CA TYR A 698 -6.07 13.43 4.35
C TYR A 698 -6.21 13.95 2.93
N GLY A 699 -5.11 14.45 2.36
CA GLY A 699 -4.98 14.66 0.94
C GLY A 699 -5.18 13.40 0.13
N ASN A 700 -4.68 12.26 0.58
CA ASN A 700 -4.91 10.97 -0.06
C ASN A 700 -6.34 10.49 0.04
N GLN A 701 -7.05 10.78 1.10
CA GLN A 701 -8.48 10.53 1.10
C GLN A 701 -9.12 11.26 -0.07
N ARG A 702 -8.72 12.48 -0.32
CA ARG A 702 -9.20 13.26 -1.44
C ARG A 702 -8.61 12.84 -2.77
N HIS A 703 -7.36 12.48 -2.78
CA HIS A 703 -6.73 11.85 -3.91
C HIS A 703 -7.38 10.51 -4.21
N HIS A 704 -7.68 9.77 -3.19
CA HIS A 704 -8.41 8.55 -3.26
C HIS A 704 -9.81 8.77 -3.80
N PHE A 705 -10.49 9.83 -3.39
CA PHE A 705 -11.73 10.25 -4.03
C PHE A 705 -11.52 10.78 -5.43
N SER A 706 -10.42 11.41 -5.73
CA SER A 706 -10.11 11.83 -7.08
C SER A 706 -9.81 10.66 -8.00
N ARG A 707 -9.28 9.59 -7.46
CA ARG A 707 -9.06 8.34 -8.18
C ARG A 707 -10.28 7.45 -8.17
N ALA A 708 -10.87 7.26 -7.00
CA ALA A 708 -12.22 6.73 -6.93
C ALA A 708 -13.17 7.53 -7.81
N LYS A 709 -12.85 8.78 -8.13
CA LYS A 709 -13.58 9.59 -9.07
C LYS A 709 -13.42 9.15 -10.51
N ASP A 710 -12.31 8.59 -10.89
CA ASP A 710 -12.17 8.02 -12.22
C ASP A 710 -12.79 6.62 -12.28
N GLU A 711 -12.69 5.83 -11.24
CA GLU A 711 -13.33 4.54 -11.08
C GLU A 711 -14.78 4.66 -10.60
N VAL A 712 -15.08 5.59 -9.71
CA VAL A 712 -16.42 6.01 -9.28
C VAL A 712 -17.08 6.87 -10.34
N LEU A 713 -16.36 7.36 -11.31
CA LEU A 713 -16.97 8.21 -12.33
C LEU A 713 -18.00 7.44 -13.11
N GLU A 714 -17.78 6.19 -13.36
CA GLU A 714 -18.84 5.37 -13.92
C GLU A 714 -20.02 5.33 -12.95
N ALA A 715 -19.83 4.94 -11.69
CA ALA A 715 -20.87 4.92 -10.69
C ALA A 715 -21.46 6.30 -10.45
N TYR A 716 -20.65 7.34 -10.34
CA TYR A 716 -21.10 8.71 -10.16
C TYR A 716 -21.86 9.26 -11.34
N THR A 717 -21.39 9.00 -12.54
CA THR A 717 -22.09 9.36 -13.75
C THR A 717 -23.44 8.65 -13.85
N LEU A 718 -23.52 7.46 -13.34
CA LEU A 718 -24.68 6.62 -13.29
C LEU A 718 -25.73 7.18 -12.33
N VAL A 719 -25.29 7.55 -11.13
CA VAL A 719 -26.14 8.15 -10.13
C VAL A 719 -26.51 9.58 -10.48
N ALA A 720 -25.60 10.33 -11.07
CA ALA A 720 -25.88 11.67 -11.59
C ALA A 720 -26.86 11.66 -12.78
N ALA A 721 -26.79 10.64 -13.62
CA ALA A 721 -27.77 10.45 -14.70
C ALA A 721 -29.19 10.16 -14.16
N GLN A 722 -29.30 9.67 -12.93
CA GLN A 722 -30.55 9.46 -12.21
C GLN A 722 -30.97 10.68 -11.37
N GLY A 723 -30.27 11.81 -11.50
CA GLY A 723 -30.55 13.03 -10.75
C GLY A 723 -30.11 13.00 -9.29
N LYS A 724 -29.26 12.03 -8.90
CA LYS A 724 -28.71 11.92 -7.56
C LYS A 724 -27.28 12.44 -7.52
N SER A 725 -26.87 12.92 -6.38
CA SER A 725 -25.51 13.42 -6.14
C SER A 725 -24.78 12.50 -5.18
N ILE A 726 -23.62 12.01 -5.57
CA ILE A 726 -22.68 11.35 -4.68
C ILE A 726 -21.70 12.41 -4.19
N ALA A 727 -21.80 12.77 -2.94
CA ALA A 727 -20.82 13.59 -2.28
C ALA A 727 -20.24 12.80 -1.12
N PRO A 728 -19.02 12.23 -1.26
CA PRO A 728 -18.36 11.67 -0.10
C PRO A 728 -18.14 12.78 0.91
N SER A 729 -18.76 12.65 2.08
CA SER A 729 -18.60 13.60 3.16
C SER A 729 -17.72 13.01 4.25
N TYR A 730 -16.60 13.69 4.54
CA TYR A 730 -15.89 13.50 5.79
C TYR A 730 -16.30 14.59 6.76
N ASN A 731 -16.81 14.20 7.89
CA ASN A 731 -16.88 15.11 9.01
C ASN A 731 -15.46 15.33 9.52
N GLY A 732 -15.19 16.50 10.07
CA GLY A 732 -13.95 16.76 10.77
C GLY A 732 -13.64 15.62 11.74
N SER A 733 -12.44 15.10 11.70
CA SER A 733 -12.00 14.00 12.53
C SER A 733 -10.82 14.44 13.38
N SER A 734 -10.71 13.84 14.55
CA SER A 734 -9.54 13.95 15.40
C SER A 734 -8.71 12.68 15.26
N GLU A 735 -7.43 12.82 15.02
CA GLU A 735 -6.50 11.70 14.95
C GLU A 735 -5.42 11.83 16.00
N THR A 736 -5.14 10.72 16.69
CA THR A 736 -4.05 10.61 17.65
C THR A 736 -3.08 9.54 17.21
N ALA A 737 -1.78 9.87 17.21
CA ALA A 737 -0.71 8.92 16.97
C ALA A 737 0.38 9.06 18.03
N VAL A 738 1.17 8.00 18.23
CA VAL A 738 2.35 8.01 19.11
C VAL A 738 3.55 7.48 18.33
N PHE A 739 4.62 8.25 18.36
CA PHE A 739 5.88 7.91 17.69
C PHE A 739 7.02 7.86 18.70
N GLY A 740 8.01 7.02 18.44
CA GLY A 740 9.30 7.03 19.11
C GLY A 740 10.39 7.51 18.15
N LEU A 741 11.15 8.51 18.57
CA LEU A 741 12.34 8.99 17.87
C LEU A 741 13.56 8.35 18.53
N TYR A 742 14.18 7.40 17.84
CA TYR A 742 15.32 6.63 18.37
C TYR A 742 16.62 7.06 17.72
N PRO A 743 17.68 7.29 18.50
CA PRO A 743 19.00 7.55 17.93
C PRO A 743 19.56 6.27 17.32
N MET A 744 20.19 6.38 16.17
CA MET A 744 20.91 5.28 15.54
C MET A 744 22.40 5.61 15.50
N ALA A 745 23.18 4.76 16.13
CA ALA A 745 24.63 4.94 16.19
C ALA A 745 25.32 4.65 14.84
N LYS A 746 26.54 5.14 14.67
CA LYS A 746 27.40 4.82 13.52
C LYS A 746 27.57 3.32 13.28
N SER A 747 27.59 2.53 14.34
CA SER A 747 27.70 1.07 14.28
C SER A 747 26.41 0.38 13.81
N GLY A 748 25.35 1.15 13.54
CA GLY A 748 24.02 0.62 13.27
C GLY A 748 23.22 0.35 14.55
N LEU A 749 22.15 -0.42 14.43
CA LEU A 749 21.30 -0.86 15.53
C LEU A 749 21.80 -2.18 16.11
N SER A 750 22.00 -2.22 17.42
CA SER A 750 22.16 -3.48 18.15
C SER A 750 20.85 -4.30 18.16
N ASP A 751 20.97 -5.60 18.45
CA ASP A 751 19.78 -6.46 18.51
C ASP A 751 18.84 -6.06 19.68
N ILE A 752 19.38 -5.51 20.76
CA ILE A 752 18.58 -5.00 21.88
C ILE A 752 17.77 -3.78 21.44
N GLU A 753 18.40 -2.83 20.72
CA GLU A 753 17.71 -1.65 20.20
C GLU A 753 16.62 -2.04 19.18
N LYS A 754 16.92 -2.94 18.24
CA LYS A 754 15.93 -3.47 17.30
C LYS A 754 14.73 -4.07 18.04
N GLN A 755 15.00 -4.90 19.05
CA GLN A 755 13.95 -5.55 19.84
C GLN A 755 13.10 -4.53 20.61
N GLU A 756 13.72 -3.48 21.18
CA GLU A 756 13.01 -2.42 21.88
C GLU A 756 12.12 -1.60 20.93
N ILE A 757 12.66 -1.20 19.77
CA ILE A 757 11.92 -0.46 18.75
C ILE A 757 10.74 -1.29 18.21
N CYS A 758 10.96 -2.57 17.96
CA CYS A 758 9.90 -3.48 17.54
C CYS A 758 8.83 -3.66 18.61
N ALA A 759 9.24 -3.74 19.89
CA ALA A 759 8.30 -3.85 21.00
C ALA A 759 7.45 -2.58 21.18
N PHE A 760 8.04 -1.42 20.95
CA PHE A 760 7.29 -0.17 20.90
C PHE A 760 6.27 -0.16 19.77
N ALA A 761 6.67 -0.59 18.58
CA ALA A 761 5.80 -0.62 17.40
C ALA A 761 4.66 -1.64 17.54
N ASP A 762 4.96 -2.86 17.99
CA ASP A 762 3.98 -3.95 18.07
C ASP A 762 3.13 -3.91 19.34
N GLY A 763 3.71 -3.39 20.42
CA GLY A 763 3.05 -3.30 21.72
C GLY A 763 2.85 -4.66 22.41
N ALA A 764 1.94 -4.68 23.37
CA ALA A 764 1.57 -5.84 24.16
C ALA A 764 0.05 -6.02 24.18
N LEU A 765 -0.41 -7.16 24.59
CA LEU A 765 -1.83 -7.48 24.73
C LEU A 765 -2.19 -7.60 26.21
N ILE A 766 -3.35 -7.06 26.62
CA ILE A 766 -3.86 -7.19 27.99
C ILE A 766 -5.14 -8.02 27.99
N THR A 767 -5.26 -8.90 28.95
CA THR A 767 -6.51 -9.57 29.33
C THR A 767 -6.92 -9.21 30.73
N THR A 768 -8.21 -9.00 30.98
CA THR A 768 -8.77 -8.65 32.28
C THR A 768 -9.59 -9.79 32.89
N PRO A 769 -9.87 -9.74 34.23
CA PRO A 769 -10.74 -10.72 34.86
C PRO A 769 -12.14 -10.80 34.28
N GLU A 770 -12.62 -9.72 33.73
CA GLU A 770 -13.93 -9.59 33.09
C GLU A 770 -13.96 -10.22 31.70
N ASN A 771 -12.86 -10.85 31.30
CA ASN A 771 -12.60 -11.37 29.96
C ASN A 771 -12.56 -10.30 28.87
N GLU A 772 -12.35 -9.05 29.21
CA GLU A 772 -12.05 -8.02 28.27
C GLU A 772 -10.63 -8.23 27.73
N ILE A 773 -10.53 -8.15 26.42
CA ILE A 773 -9.24 -8.11 25.74
C ILE A 773 -9.01 -6.64 25.43
N ILE A 774 -8.21 -6.00 26.27
CA ILE A 774 -7.70 -4.68 25.94
C ILE A 774 -6.59 -4.92 24.93
N ALA A 775 -7.00 -5.07 23.72
CA ALA A 775 -6.07 -5.06 22.60
C ALA A 775 -5.95 -3.64 22.13
N PRO A 776 -4.78 -3.33 21.72
CA PRO A 776 -4.30 -1.98 21.56
C PRO A 776 -4.86 -1.22 20.37
N PHE A 777 -5.74 -1.76 19.62
CA PHE A 777 -6.22 -1.15 18.39
C PHE A 777 -7.70 -0.83 18.53
N THR A 778 -8.04 0.45 18.61
CA THR A 778 -9.43 0.88 18.61
C THR A 778 -9.81 1.45 17.25
N ASP A 779 -10.92 0.96 16.70
CA ASP A 779 -11.50 1.45 15.46
C ASP A 779 -12.16 2.82 15.63
N ASP A 780 -12.35 3.25 16.89
CA ASP A 780 -13.35 4.24 17.26
C ASP A 780 -12.90 5.69 16.99
N ASN A 781 -11.62 5.89 16.70
CA ASN A 781 -11.07 7.23 16.44
C ASN A 781 -11.27 7.74 15.01
N ILE A 782 -11.90 6.96 14.14
CA ILE A 782 -12.15 7.35 12.75
C ILE A 782 -13.65 7.33 12.52
N THR A 783 -14.27 8.49 12.67
CA THR A 783 -15.69 8.65 12.32
C THR A 783 -15.80 8.75 10.81
N LEU A 784 -16.15 7.64 10.19
CA LEU A 784 -16.58 7.63 8.81
C LEU A 784 -18.07 7.99 8.78
N LYS A 785 -18.42 9.08 8.15
CA LYS A 785 -19.67 9.10 7.41
C LYS A 785 -19.43 8.29 6.16
N ASP A 786 -20.11 7.19 6.08
CA ASP A 786 -20.10 6.33 4.94
C ASP A 786 -20.43 7.16 3.68
N ALA A 787 -19.56 7.09 2.69
CA ALA A 787 -19.80 7.73 1.40
C ALA A 787 -21.11 7.19 0.78
N ASN A 788 -21.55 6.03 1.20
CA ASN A 788 -22.80 5.41 0.80
C ASN A 788 -24.02 5.90 1.60
N ALA A 789 -23.81 6.52 2.77
CA ALA A 789 -24.92 6.92 3.64
C ALA A 789 -25.76 8.07 3.07
N ASP A 790 -25.20 8.83 2.13
CA ASP A 790 -25.86 10.03 1.58
C ASP A 790 -26.58 9.81 0.25
N GLY A 791 -26.94 8.56 -0.11
CA GLY A 791 -27.93 8.41 -1.16
C GLY A 791 -27.63 7.49 -2.33
N ILE A 792 -26.59 6.67 -2.26
CA ILE A 792 -26.46 5.54 -3.18
C ILE A 792 -27.14 4.34 -2.53
N ASP A 793 -28.34 4.05 -2.95
CA ASP A 793 -29.01 2.79 -2.61
C ASP A 793 -28.34 1.67 -3.43
N GLU A 794 -28.12 0.51 -2.83
CA GLU A 794 -27.61 -0.69 -3.51
C GLU A 794 -28.42 -1.02 -4.79
N LYS A 795 -29.72 -0.73 -4.78
CA LYS A 795 -30.56 -0.87 -5.97
C LYS A 795 -30.25 0.15 -7.07
N ASP A 796 -29.69 1.32 -6.73
CA ASP A 796 -29.28 2.34 -7.69
C ASP A 796 -27.99 1.95 -8.43
N LEU A 797 -27.23 1.01 -7.87
CA LEU A 797 -26.06 0.40 -8.48
C LEU A 797 -26.39 -0.87 -9.27
N LYS A 798 -27.61 -1.37 -9.23
CA LYS A 798 -28.00 -2.62 -9.92
C LYS A 798 -28.03 -2.56 -11.44
N ASN A 799 -28.17 -1.36 -12.02
CA ASN A 799 -28.08 -1.16 -13.47
C ASN A 799 -27.32 0.12 -13.83
N PRO A 800 -26.11 0.26 -13.35
CA PRO A 800 -25.52 1.58 -13.39
C PRO A 800 -24.87 1.89 -14.73
N VAL A 801 -24.34 0.91 -15.38
CA VAL A 801 -23.33 1.10 -16.41
C VAL A 801 -23.94 1.62 -17.71
N LEU A 802 -25.04 1.06 -18.16
CA LEU A 802 -25.73 1.52 -19.39
C LEU A 802 -26.19 2.97 -19.29
N THR A 803 -26.71 3.38 -18.16
CA THR A 803 -27.18 4.75 -17.96
C THR A 803 -26.01 5.75 -17.91
N GLY A 804 -24.88 5.38 -17.31
CA GLY A 804 -23.72 6.23 -17.17
C GLY A 804 -22.99 6.49 -18.48
N ILE A 805 -22.75 5.45 -19.25
CA ILE A 805 -22.07 5.59 -20.54
C ILE A 805 -22.93 6.34 -21.52
N SER A 806 -24.23 6.05 -21.59
CA SER A 806 -25.15 6.83 -22.43
C SER A 806 -25.27 8.28 -21.95
N GLY A 807 -25.28 8.55 -20.66
CA GLY A 807 -25.25 9.90 -20.10
C GLY A 807 -23.97 10.66 -20.40
N ASN A 808 -22.83 10.00 -20.26
CA ASN A 808 -21.52 10.58 -20.64
C ASN A 808 -21.37 10.76 -22.14
N LEU A 809 -21.70 9.78 -22.94
CA LEU A 809 -21.69 9.91 -24.39
C LEU A 809 -22.61 11.04 -24.84
N GLY A 810 -23.81 11.13 -24.30
CA GLY A 810 -24.74 12.23 -24.59
C GLY A 810 -24.18 13.59 -24.18
N LYS A 811 -23.53 13.70 -23.04
CA LYS A 811 -22.89 14.93 -22.56
C LYS A 811 -21.67 15.33 -23.41
N TYR A 812 -20.97 14.37 -23.96
CA TYR A 812 -19.83 14.61 -24.83
C TYR A 812 -20.22 14.87 -26.29
N ILE A 813 -21.25 14.23 -26.75
CA ILE A 813 -21.85 14.53 -28.05
C ILE A 813 -22.39 15.96 -28.06
N THR A 814 -23.02 16.43 -27.00
CA THR A 814 -23.50 17.81 -26.85
C THR A 814 -22.40 18.84 -26.67
N LYS A 815 -21.19 18.47 -26.21
CA LYS A 815 -20.00 19.35 -26.17
C LYS A 815 -19.16 19.34 -27.46
N GLY A 816 -19.61 18.63 -28.47
CA GLY A 816 -19.02 18.61 -29.81
C GLY A 816 -17.78 17.74 -29.96
N PHE A 817 -17.17 17.81 -31.14
CA PHE A 817 -16.07 16.93 -31.57
C PHE A 817 -14.85 16.93 -30.65
N LYS A 818 -14.60 18.02 -29.93
CA LYS A 818 -13.53 18.09 -28.91
C LYS A 818 -13.78 17.14 -27.72
N GLY A 819 -15.04 16.94 -27.38
CA GLY A 819 -15.41 16.02 -26.32
C GLY A 819 -15.18 14.55 -26.70
N ILE A 820 -15.54 14.19 -27.92
CA ILE A 820 -15.33 12.84 -28.44
C ILE A 820 -13.84 12.53 -28.60
N ALA A 821 -13.07 13.44 -29.17
CA ALA A 821 -11.62 13.31 -29.31
C ALA A 821 -10.96 13.16 -27.92
N HIS A 822 -11.50 13.79 -26.93
CA HIS A 822 -10.99 13.74 -25.57
C HIS A 822 -11.36 12.43 -24.84
N ILE A 823 -12.57 11.90 -25.02
CA ILE A 823 -12.95 10.56 -24.54
C ILE A 823 -12.02 9.52 -25.17
N ILE A 824 -11.85 9.58 -26.46
CA ILE A 824 -10.96 8.69 -27.21
C ILE A 824 -9.53 8.78 -26.69
N THR A 825 -8.99 10.01 -26.60
CA THR A 825 -7.63 10.25 -26.11
C THR A 825 -7.49 9.86 -24.66
N THR A 826 -8.53 9.96 -23.87
CA THR A 826 -8.50 9.62 -22.44
C THR A 826 -8.68 8.13 -22.24
N GLN A 827 -9.54 7.46 -22.97
CA GLN A 827 -9.62 6.00 -22.96
C GLN A 827 -8.33 5.35 -23.48
N ILE A 828 -7.67 5.98 -24.45
CA ILE A 828 -6.38 5.54 -24.96
C ILE A 828 -5.23 5.89 -24.02
N LYS A 829 -5.26 7.06 -23.38
CA LYS A 829 -4.25 7.48 -22.39
C LYS A 829 -4.51 6.95 -20.97
N ALA A 830 -5.69 6.50 -20.68
CA ALA A 830 -6.04 5.91 -19.39
C ALA A 830 -5.73 4.41 -19.33
N LYS A 831 -5.26 3.94 -20.44
CA LYS A 831 -4.76 2.58 -20.57
C LYS A 831 -3.23 2.60 -20.71
#